data_c67a8c1a61dab957ac15fef4baf523b0
#
_entry.id   c67a8c1a61dab957ac15fef4baf523b0
#
_cell.length_a   1.000
_cell.length_b   1.000
_cell.length_c   1.000
_cell.angle_alpha   90.00
_cell.angle_beta   90.00
_cell.angle_gamma   90.00
#
_symmetry.space_group_name_H-M   'P 1'
#
loop_
_entity.id
_entity.type
_entity.pdbx_description
1 polymer ?
#
loop_
_entity_poly.entity_id
_entity_poly.type
_entity_poly.pdbx_seq_one_letter_code
_entity_poly.pdbx_strand_id
1 'polypeptide(L)'
;MKTNVLALFLLTAMAALAQQRQEITLSDDWSFSQDKQTWQTVSVPHDWAISGPFDKKWDLQVVAIEQNGEKEPTEKSGRSGSLPWIGKGHYKRTFQIPEGFKGHAELLFDGAMAEPTVYVNGKRAGHWPYGYNAFRVDATPFIKEGENLLTVDLQNLEESSRWYPGAGLYRPVTLILTPTKSYLEDWSFFIKPIDSKKVKEGERVMMKADFNIANPSERLQYAVSVLDNQGNLKGSEQRHPLEFANGKIGFFFPINNARLWSPESPNLYNLVVTLYDGDKMIDQKTQRFGIRTISVSKKDGFQLNGVTRKIKGVCLHHDLGPLGAAVNKAALIRQIKILKDMGCDAIRTAHNMPSQMQMDVCDSLGMMVMAESFDMWNYKKCKNGYARFFRTWADRDIENLVRANRNHPSIVMWSIGNEIPEQGMAGGRETAMHLQDLCHQLDPTRPVTQGMDRAESALSTGFAQVMDVPGFNYRVHKYHKNIGQLWQGFLLGSETASTVSSRGVYKFPVKVTDNSQYSSWAKNYDPQAIKKADGQCSSYDVEYCSWSNLPDDDWRWQDDMPWVIGEFVWTGFDYLGEPTPYDEYWPSRSSYFGICDLAGLPKDRYYLYRSKWNKDEHTIHLLPHWTWGEDRRGEVTPVYCYTDYSEAELFLNGKSQGRIKKVVEKPDEWNKAGKAEQEKTRLDRYRLRWNEVRYEPGELKVVVYDENGQKAGEKTLKTAGKPRQLKLDVWTQLTDGSPLLSKGVGDRFLQADGTDLAFVTVSLTDRQGTLIPDAQDQLAFEVSGAGTFRAVCNGDATSLEPFTTPTMKLFNGQLVVIVQAAKHPGTLKLTVTDKQRKLKQMVEIPVK
;
A
#
# COMPACT_ATOMS: atom_id res chain seq x y z
N MET A 1 -22.39 -7.62 51.73
CA MET A 1 -23.13 -8.36 50.68
C MET A 1 -22.93 -7.85 49.26
N LYS A 2 -22.68 -6.56 49.03
CA LYS A 2 -22.46 -6.03 47.65
C LYS A 2 -21.15 -6.43 47.02
N THR A 3 -20.06 -6.65 47.78
CA THR A 3 -18.76 -7.03 47.27
C THR A 3 -18.68 -8.48 46.79
N ASN A 4 -19.45 -9.37 47.41
CA ASN A 4 -19.46 -10.80 47.02
C ASN A 4 -20.31 -11.07 45.76
N VAL A 5 -21.26 -10.22 45.46
CA VAL A 5 -22.10 -10.35 44.25
C VAL A 5 -21.33 -9.91 42.99
N LEU A 6 -20.50 -8.86 43.13
CA LEU A 6 -19.65 -8.39 42.01
C LEU A 6 -18.55 -9.40 41.65
N ALA A 7 -17.94 -10.03 42.66
CA ALA A 7 -16.96 -11.08 42.48
C ALA A 7 -17.56 -12.35 41.86
N LEU A 8 -18.82 -12.71 42.24
CA LEU A 8 -19.52 -13.84 41.67
C LEU A 8 -19.94 -13.61 40.22
N PHE A 9 -20.36 -12.37 39.89
CA PHE A 9 -20.66 -11.97 38.49
C PHE A 9 -19.39 -11.94 37.62
N LEU A 10 -18.26 -11.47 38.12
CA LEU A 10 -16.96 -11.51 37.41
C LEU A 10 -16.48 -12.97 37.22
N LEU A 11 -16.61 -13.83 38.22
CA LEU A 11 -16.25 -15.25 38.10
C LEU A 11 -17.16 -16.02 37.14
N THR A 12 -18.47 -15.73 37.09
CA THR A 12 -19.39 -16.36 36.13
C THR A 12 -19.18 -15.83 34.72
N ALA A 13 -18.87 -14.56 34.53
CA ALA A 13 -18.52 -13.98 33.23
C ALA A 13 -17.19 -14.53 32.69
N MET A 14 -16.16 -14.67 33.57
CA MET A 14 -14.91 -15.31 33.19
C MET A 14 -15.07 -16.80 32.88
N ALA A 15 -15.91 -17.52 33.60
CA ALA A 15 -16.19 -18.94 33.34
C ALA A 15 -16.99 -19.14 32.02
N ALA A 16 -17.87 -18.21 31.69
CA ALA A 16 -18.60 -18.23 30.39
C ALA A 16 -17.67 -17.90 29.22
N LEU A 17 -16.74 -16.95 29.38
CA LEU A 17 -15.73 -16.61 28.38
C LEU A 17 -14.73 -17.78 28.12
N ALA A 18 -14.40 -18.56 29.14
CA ALA A 18 -13.52 -19.73 29.02
C ALA A 18 -14.14 -20.90 28.21
N GLN A 19 -15.42 -20.82 27.85
CA GLN A 19 -16.12 -21.84 27.07
C GLN A 19 -16.29 -21.53 25.57
N GLN A 20 -15.77 -20.38 25.10
CA GLN A 20 -15.86 -19.96 23.69
C GLN A 20 -14.46 -19.74 23.12
N ARG A 21 -14.33 -19.79 21.78
CA ARG A 21 -13.13 -19.36 21.07
C ARG A 21 -12.76 -17.93 21.48
N GLN A 22 -11.49 -17.70 21.79
CA GLN A 22 -10.93 -16.38 22.07
C GLN A 22 -9.83 -16.09 21.04
N GLU A 23 -9.87 -14.92 20.42
CA GLU A 23 -8.83 -14.38 19.57
C GLU A 23 -8.28 -13.12 20.25
N ILE A 24 -7.11 -13.22 20.86
CA ILE A 24 -6.51 -12.19 21.70
C ILE A 24 -5.32 -11.59 20.99
N THR A 25 -5.43 -10.34 20.53
CA THR A 25 -4.30 -9.63 19.95
C THR A 25 -3.31 -9.23 21.04
N LEU A 26 -2.07 -9.67 20.90
CA LEU A 26 -1.00 -9.44 21.86
C LEU A 26 -0.28 -8.13 21.53
N SER A 27 -0.91 -6.97 21.80
CA SER A 27 -0.39 -5.66 21.42
C SER A 27 0.55 -5.05 22.45
N ASP A 28 0.22 -5.12 23.76
CA ASP A 28 0.96 -4.43 24.82
C ASP A 28 1.87 -5.36 25.61
N ASP A 29 2.65 -4.78 26.53
CA ASP A 29 3.48 -5.48 27.50
C ASP A 29 4.59 -6.38 26.91
N TRP A 30 5.05 -6.06 25.71
CA TRP A 30 6.22 -6.69 25.15
C TRP A 30 7.50 -6.04 25.67
N SER A 31 8.48 -6.88 26.00
CA SER A 31 9.86 -6.46 26.22
C SER A 31 10.67 -6.76 24.95
N PHE A 32 11.39 -5.76 24.45
CA PHE A 32 12.27 -5.85 23.29
C PHE A 32 13.72 -5.59 23.66
N SER A 33 14.65 -6.32 23.04
CA SER A 33 16.10 -6.13 23.18
C SER A 33 16.84 -6.57 21.92
N GLN A 34 17.94 -5.92 21.59
CA GLN A 34 18.86 -6.34 20.53
C GLN A 34 20.05 -7.17 21.03
N ASP A 35 20.36 -7.08 22.33
CA ASP A 35 21.54 -7.69 22.99
C ASP A 35 21.20 -8.71 24.10
N LYS A 36 19.92 -8.90 24.42
CA LYS A 36 19.40 -9.67 25.56
C LYS A 36 19.82 -9.16 26.95
N GLN A 37 20.44 -7.98 27.00
CA GLN A 37 20.87 -7.35 28.26
C GLN A 37 20.01 -6.12 28.57
N THR A 38 19.87 -5.24 27.60
CA THR A 38 19.08 -4.00 27.72
C THR A 38 17.68 -4.23 27.16
N TRP A 39 16.67 -4.15 28.02
CA TRP A 39 15.26 -4.38 27.65
C TRP A 39 14.45 -3.10 27.74
N GLN A 40 13.59 -2.88 26.76
CA GLN A 40 12.62 -1.79 26.74
C GLN A 40 11.20 -2.30 26.54
N THR A 41 10.21 -1.65 27.14
CA THR A 41 8.79 -1.97 26.91
C THR A 41 8.35 -1.37 25.58
N VAL A 42 7.70 -2.19 24.76
CA VAL A 42 7.17 -1.80 23.46
C VAL A 42 5.78 -2.35 23.23
N SER A 43 5.02 -1.71 22.34
CA SER A 43 3.77 -2.28 21.81
C SER A 43 4.02 -2.86 20.41
N VAL A 44 3.29 -3.93 20.05
CA VAL A 44 3.31 -4.59 18.75
C VAL A 44 2.01 -4.20 18.02
N PRO A 45 2.07 -3.77 16.73
CA PRO A 45 3.20 -3.76 15.79
C PRO A 45 4.35 -2.82 16.16
N HIS A 46 5.60 -3.31 15.99
CA HIS A 46 6.81 -2.61 16.36
C HIS A 46 7.89 -2.76 15.27
N ASP A 47 8.48 -1.62 14.89
CA ASP A 47 9.64 -1.54 14.00
C ASP A 47 10.77 -0.83 14.75
N TRP A 48 11.82 -1.56 15.13
CA TRP A 48 12.88 -0.99 15.96
C TRP A 48 13.76 0.01 15.23
N ALA A 49 13.79 -0.06 13.90
CA ALA A 49 14.72 0.75 13.12
C ALA A 49 14.21 2.16 12.81
N ILE A 50 12.87 2.38 12.85
CA ILE A 50 12.27 3.65 12.39
C ILE A 50 12.67 4.87 13.24
N SER A 51 13.11 4.67 14.46
CA SER A 51 13.62 5.74 15.31
C SER A 51 14.98 6.30 14.86
N GLY A 52 15.64 5.64 13.91
CA GLY A 52 16.93 6.06 13.39
C GLY A 52 18.11 5.79 14.33
N PRO A 53 19.22 6.50 14.19
CA PRO A 53 19.43 7.57 13.21
C PRO A 53 19.61 7.08 11.78
N PHE A 54 19.37 7.96 10.79
CA PHE A 54 19.77 7.72 9.41
C PHE A 54 21.29 7.79 9.29
N ASP A 55 21.90 6.78 8.70
CA ASP A 55 23.36 6.70 8.54
C ASP A 55 23.69 5.87 7.29
N LYS A 56 24.60 6.38 6.47
CA LYS A 56 25.09 5.73 5.24
C LYS A 56 25.62 4.31 5.50
N LYS A 57 26.19 4.04 6.69
CA LYS A 57 26.75 2.71 7.03
C LYS A 57 25.74 1.57 6.99
N TRP A 58 24.45 1.86 7.11
CA TRP A 58 23.39 0.84 7.03
C TRP A 58 23.04 0.45 5.59
N ASP A 59 23.51 1.22 4.60
CA ASP A 59 23.18 1.07 3.20
C ASP A 59 24.38 0.77 2.30
N LEU A 60 25.51 0.36 2.87
CA LEU A 60 26.64 -0.14 2.12
C LEU A 60 26.30 -1.51 1.50
N GLN A 61 25.25 -1.57 0.71
CA GLN A 61 24.87 -2.78 0.01
C GLN A 61 25.59 -2.85 -1.32
N VAL A 62 26.44 -3.84 -1.41
CA VAL A 62 27.06 -4.27 -2.64
C VAL A 62 26.01 -5.06 -3.43
N VAL A 63 25.22 -4.40 -4.26
CA VAL A 63 24.22 -5.05 -5.10
C VAL A 63 24.77 -5.21 -6.50
N ALA A 64 25.29 -6.41 -6.81
CA ALA A 64 25.43 -6.84 -8.19
C ALA A 64 24.07 -7.34 -8.65
N ILE A 65 23.38 -6.56 -9.43
CA ILE A 65 22.19 -7.02 -10.14
C ILE A 65 22.65 -7.52 -11.51
N GLU A 66 23.03 -8.79 -11.59
CA GLU A 66 23.44 -9.44 -12.86
C GLU A 66 22.39 -9.23 -13.97
N GLN A 67 21.10 -9.16 -13.59
CA GLN A 67 20.01 -8.88 -14.52
C GLN A 67 20.08 -7.50 -15.18
N ASN A 68 20.75 -6.52 -14.58
CA ASN A 68 21.02 -5.21 -15.19
C ASN A 68 22.36 -5.20 -15.96
N GLY A 69 23.06 -6.32 -16.04
CA GLY A 69 24.35 -6.44 -16.68
C GLY A 69 25.52 -5.93 -15.83
N GLU A 70 25.29 -5.65 -14.55
CA GLU A 70 26.33 -5.31 -13.58
C GLU A 70 27.16 -6.56 -13.27
N LYS A 71 28.42 -6.54 -13.67
CA LYS A 71 29.37 -7.66 -13.46
C LYS A 71 30.08 -7.59 -12.12
N GLU A 72 30.12 -6.39 -11.52
CA GLU A 72 30.78 -6.13 -10.26
C GLU A 72 29.82 -5.46 -9.28
N PRO A 73 29.99 -5.76 -7.97
CA PRO A 73 29.21 -5.13 -6.93
C PRO A 73 29.48 -3.63 -6.88
N THR A 74 28.44 -2.80 -6.98
CA THR A 74 28.53 -1.36 -6.75
C THR A 74 27.94 -1.00 -5.40
N GLU A 75 28.65 -0.15 -4.67
CA GLU A 75 28.15 0.42 -3.43
C GLU A 75 26.98 1.38 -3.73
N LYS A 76 25.80 1.06 -3.23
CA LYS A 76 24.59 1.90 -3.37
C LYS A 76 24.22 2.46 -2.00
N SER A 77 24.17 3.79 -1.87
CA SER A 77 23.72 4.42 -0.63
C SER A 77 22.22 4.73 -0.68
N GLY A 78 21.54 4.61 0.48
CA GLY A 78 20.12 4.87 0.62
C GLY A 78 19.18 3.75 0.14
N ARG A 79 19.70 2.67 -0.43
CA ARG A 79 18.89 1.63 -1.10
C ARG A 79 17.91 0.91 -0.19
N SER A 80 18.23 0.71 1.08
CA SER A 80 17.31 0.14 2.08
C SER A 80 16.90 1.14 3.17
N GLY A 81 16.94 2.43 2.85
CA GLY A 81 16.38 3.51 3.67
C GLY A 81 17.31 4.07 4.73
N SER A 82 18.57 3.61 4.80
CA SER A 82 19.63 4.13 5.69
C SER A 82 19.30 4.10 7.18
N LEU A 83 18.44 3.17 7.61
CA LEU A 83 18.00 2.97 8.99
C LEU A 83 18.63 1.71 9.61
N PRO A 84 18.76 1.61 10.96
CA PRO A 84 19.47 0.51 11.63
C PRO A 84 18.62 -0.76 11.73
N TRP A 85 18.20 -1.32 10.59
CA TRP A 85 17.34 -2.51 10.52
C TRP A 85 18.10 -3.85 10.58
N ILE A 86 19.41 -3.84 10.32
CA ILE A 86 20.28 -5.02 10.32
C ILE A 86 20.58 -5.43 11.76
N GLY A 87 20.53 -6.74 12.05
CA GLY A 87 20.86 -7.27 13.35
C GLY A 87 19.85 -8.25 13.93
N LYS A 88 19.93 -8.48 15.23
CA LYS A 88 19.04 -9.37 15.98
C LYS A 88 18.00 -8.57 16.76
N GLY A 89 16.80 -9.14 16.85
CA GLY A 89 15.74 -8.64 17.70
C GLY A 89 15.20 -9.75 18.59
N HIS A 90 15.02 -9.45 19.87
CA HIS A 90 14.52 -10.40 20.86
C HIS A 90 13.30 -9.81 21.52
N TYR A 91 12.18 -10.54 21.46
CA TYR A 91 10.92 -10.15 22.05
C TYR A 91 10.53 -11.17 23.13
N LYS A 92 9.96 -10.70 24.21
CA LYS A 92 9.34 -11.56 25.22
C LYS A 92 8.10 -10.93 25.81
N ARG A 93 7.11 -11.79 26.13
CA ARG A 93 5.85 -11.41 26.75
C ARG A 93 5.26 -12.59 27.49
N THR A 94 4.53 -12.33 28.59
CA THR A 94 3.68 -13.36 29.21
C THR A 94 2.26 -13.34 28.65
N PHE A 95 1.58 -14.49 28.70
CA PHE A 95 0.16 -14.63 28.39
C PHE A 95 -0.47 -15.67 29.31
N GLN A 96 -1.79 -15.60 29.48
CA GLN A 96 -2.52 -16.44 30.41
C GLN A 96 -3.29 -17.55 29.68
N ILE A 97 -3.24 -18.76 30.21
CA ILE A 97 -4.08 -19.89 29.82
C ILE A 97 -5.10 -20.15 30.92
N PRO A 98 -6.41 -20.22 30.60
CA PRO A 98 -7.43 -20.47 31.61
C PRO A 98 -7.20 -21.78 32.40
N GLU A 99 -7.61 -21.79 33.67
CA GLU A 99 -7.62 -22.99 34.50
C GLU A 99 -8.53 -24.08 33.88
N GLY A 100 -8.06 -25.31 33.86
CA GLY A 100 -8.79 -26.44 33.27
C GLY A 100 -8.83 -26.44 31.74
N PHE A 101 -8.05 -25.60 31.08
CA PHE A 101 -7.98 -25.56 29.62
C PHE A 101 -7.42 -26.87 29.06
N LYS A 102 -8.20 -27.51 28.14
CA LYS A 102 -7.84 -28.78 27.49
C LYS A 102 -8.04 -28.71 25.96
N GLY A 103 -8.21 -27.50 25.46
CA GLY A 103 -8.44 -27.20 24.06
C GLY A 103 -7.18 -27.11 23.23
N HIS A 104 -7.27 -26.33 22.16
CA HIS A 104 -6.16 -26.02 21.26
C HIS A 104 -5.74 -24.55 21.39
N ALA A 105 -4.45 -24.32 21.51
CA ALA A 105 -3.86 -22.98 21.56
C ALA A 105 -2.92 -22.76 20.38
N GLU A 106 -3.13 -21.67 19.68
CA GLU A 106 -2.35 -21.32 18.49
C GLU A 106 -1.91 -19.86 18.52
N LEU A 107 -0.71 -19.61 18.03
CA LEU A 107 -0.17 -18.26 17.82
C LEU A 107 -0.17 -17.96 16.32
N LEU A 108 -0.89 -16.91 15.91
CA LEU A 108 -0.90 -16.37 14.57
C LEU A 108 -0.02 -15.13 14.50
N PHE A 109 1.00 -15.18 13.66
CA PHE A 109 1.83 -14.04 13.28
C PHE A 109 1.42 -13.58 11.88
N ASP A 110 0.98 -12.34 11.72
CA ASP A 110 0.65 -11.78 10.39
C ASP A 110 1.91 -11.45 9.56
N GLY A 111 3.07 -11.51 10.19
CA GLY A 111 4.42 -11.33 9.63
C GLY A 111 5.40 -10.91 10.72
N ALA A 112 6.67 -11.25 10.56
CA ALA A 112 7.75 -10.90 11.48
C ALA A 112 9.09 -10.80 10.75
N MET A 113 9.75 -9.65 10.82
CA MET A 113 10.95 -9.34 10.03
C MET A 113 12.23 -9.44 10.86
N ALA A 114 13.04 -10.44 10.58
CA ALA A 114 12.88 -11.57 9.68
C ALA A 114 13.30 -12.88 10.38
N GLU A 115 13.10 -14.01 9.70
CA GLU A 115 13.52 -15.35 10.17
C GLU A 115 13.09 -15.66 11.62
N PRO A 116 11.81 -15.40 12.03
CA PRO A 116 11.37 -15.60 13.39
C PRO A 116 11.52 -17.04 13.87
N THR A 117 12.08 -17.21 15.07
CA THR A 117 12.03 -18.46 15.83
C THR A 117 11.21 -18.20 17.09
N VAL A 118 10.12 -18.95 17.24
CA VAL A 118 9.16 -18.80 18.33
C VAL A 118 9.37 -19.86 19.40
N TYR A 119 9.39 -19.42 20.67
CA TYR A 119 9.51 -20.31 21.83
C TYR A 119 8.34 -20.05 22.78
N VAL A 120 7.79 -21.11 23.35
CA VAL A 120 6.81 -21.07 24.43
C VAL A 120 7.41 -21.80 25.64
N ASN A 121 7.50 -21.14 26.79
CA ASN A 121 8.11 -21.64 28.00
C ASN A 121 9.54 -22.21 27.80
N GLY A 122 10.34 -21.52 26.94
CA GLY A 122 11.72 -21.88 26.63
C GLY A 122 11.88 -23.04 25.63
N LYS A 123 10.78 -23.65 25.16
CA LYS A 123 10.81 -24.71 24.15
C LYS A 123 10.51 -24.14 22.77
N ARG A 124 11.28 -24.53 21.76
CA ARG A 124 11.05 -24.11 20.37
C ARG A 124 9.70 -24.64 19.87
N ALA A 125 8.78 -23.72 19.57
CA ALA A 125 7.44 -24.04 19.11
C ALA A 125 7.29 -23.89 17.59
N GLY A 126 8.01 -22.94 16.97
CA GLY A 126 7.89 -22.70 15.53
C GLY A 126 9.03 -21.87 14.95
N HIS A 127 9.04 -21.82 13.59
CA HIS A 127 9.98 -21.03 12.81
C HIS A 127 9.37 -20.76 11.41
N TRP A 128 9.59 -19.56 10.88
CA TRP A 128 9.20 -19.20 9.52
C TRP A 128 10.23 -18.26 8.89
N PRO A 129 10.86 -18.59 7.74
CA PRO A 129 11.98 -17.78 7.24
C PRO A 129 11.55 -16.50 6.50
N TYR A 130 10.36 -16.49 5.83
CA TYR A 130 9.94 -15.35 5.03
C TYR A 130 9.17 -14.33 5.88
N GLY A 131 9.82 -13.19 6.16
CA GLY A 131 9.30 -12.18 7.09
C GLY A 131 7.99 -11.51 6.67
N TYR A 132 7.61 -11.57 5.41
CA TYR A 132 6.39 -10.97 4.88
C TYR A 132 5.16 -11.90 4.93
N ASN A 133 5.35 -13.18 5.20
CA ASN A 133 4.25 -14.13 5.20
C ASN A 133 3.62 -14.27 6.59
N ALA A 134 2.29 -14.39 6.62
CA ALA A 134 1.59 -14.82 7.81
C ALA A 134 1.85 -16.31 8.08
N PHE A 135 2.04 -16.69 9.34
CA PHE A 135 2.28 -18.07 9.74
C PHE A 135 1.65 -18.38 11.10
N ARG A 136 1.43 -19.67 11.34
CA ARG A 136 0.74 -20.20 12.52
C ARG A 136 1.65 -21.15 13.28
N VAL A 137 1.59 -21.10 14.60
CA VAL A 137 2.38 -21.94 15.49
C VAL A 137 1.44 -22.63 16.47
N ASP A 138 1.38 -23.97 16.43
CA ASP A 138 0.68 -24.74 17.47
C ASP A 138 1.43 -24.63 18.80
N ALA A 139 0.83 -23.90 19.74
CA ALA A 139 1.35 -23.71 21.08
C ALA A 139 0.89 -24.80 22.07
N THR A 140 -0.12 -25.59 21.71
CA THR A 140 -0.76 -26.58 22.59
C THR A 140 0.22 -27.51 23.33
N PRO A 141 1.26 -28.07 22.68
CA PRO A 141 2.21 -28.97 23.38
C PRO A 141 3.13 -28.28 24.40
N PHE A 142 3.16 -26.94 24.40
CA PHE A 142 4.15 -26.16 25.13
C PHE A 142 3.56 -25.31 26.26
N ILE A 143 2.21 -25.13 26.28
CA ILE A 143 1.50 -24.32 27.27
C ILE A 143 1.26 -25.09 28.58
N LYS A 144 1.02 -24.33 29.63
CA LYS A 144 0.52 -24.79 30.96
C LYS A 144 -0.62 -23.86 31.40
N GLU A 145 -1.42 -24.33 32.37
CA GLU A 145 -2.41 -23.45 33.00
C GLU A 145 -1.73 -22.26 33.70
N GLY A 146 -2.40 -21.10 33.66
CA GLY A 146 -1.88 -19.86 34.21
C GLY A 146 -0.88 -19.18 33.30
N GLU A 147 0.15 -18.58 33.84
CA GLU A 147 1.13 -17.78 33.12
C GLU A 147 2.09 -18.61 32.27
N ASN A 148 2.25 -18.20 31.03
CA ASN A 148 3.16 -18.76 30.04
C ASN A 148 4.06 -17.65 29.44
N LEU A 149 5.31 -17.99 29.13
CA LEU A 149 6.27 -17.07 28.51
C LEU A 149 6.37 -17.35 27.00
N LEU A 150 6.05 -16.35 26.21
CA LEU A 150 6.32 -16.31 24.77
C LEU A 150 7.62 -15.53 24.52
N THR A 151 8.54 -16.11 23.76
CA THR A 151 9.72 -15.41 23.24
C THR A 151 9.86 -15.60 21.76
N VAL A 152 10.31 -14.53 21.06
CA VAL A 152 10.53 -14.54 19.60
C VAL A 152 11.90 -13.96 19.31
N ASP A 153 12.74 -14.74 18.69
CA ASP A 153 14.05 -14.32 18.18
C ASP A 153 13.97 -14.03 16.69
N LEU A 154 14.48 -12.87 16.25
CA LEU A 154 14.50 -12.40 14.87
C LEU A 154 15.94 -12.17 14.41
N GLN A 155 16.18 -12.31 13.10
CA GLN A 155 17.47 -12.10 12.48
C GLN A 155 17.32 -11.39 11.13
N ASN A 156 17.71 -10.11 11.09
CA ASN A 156 17.83 -9.35 9.83
C ASN A 156 19.28 -9.36 9.35
N LEU A 157 19.52 -9.88 8.15
CA LEU A 157 20.84 -9.91 7.54
C LEU A 157 21.07 -8.71 6.63
N GLU A 158 22.29 -8.22 6.58
CA GLU A 158 22.73 -7.28 5.55
C GLU A 158 22.53 -7.86 4.14
N GLU A 159 22.39 -7.02 3.12
CA GLU A 159 22.20 -7.45 1.73
C GLU A 159 21.02 -8.44 1.55
N SER A 160 19.93 -8.29 2.32
CA SER A 160 18.76 -9.17 2.24
C SER A 160 17.53 -8.52 1.56
N SER A 161 17.56 -7.20 1.33
CA SER A 161 16.45 -6.44 0.73
C SER A 161 16.95 -5.35 -0.23
N ARG A 162 16.13 -4.99 -1.21
CA ARG A 162 16.38 -3.91 -2.17
C ARG A 162 15.64 -2.61 -1.82
N TRP A 163 14.82 -2.61 -0.76
CA TRP A 163 14.08 -1.50 -0.16
C TRP A 163 14.13 -1.62 1.35
N TYR A 164 13.59 -0.66 2.08
CA TYR A 164 13.48 -0.76 3.53
C TYR A 164 12.57 -1.92 3.95
N PRO A 165 13.08 -2.98 4.58
CA PRO A 165 12.27 -4.14 4.93
C PRO A 165 11.50 -3.97 6.23
N GLY A 166 11.86 -2.97 7.05
CA GLY A 166 11.46 -2.89 8.44
C GLY A 166 12.21 -3.89 9.33
N ALA A 167 11.90 -3.87 10.62
CA ALA A 167 12.59 -4.71 11.60
C ALA A 167 11.72 -4.95 12.84
N GLY A 168 11.38 -6.21 13.10
CA GLY A 168 10.65 -6.58 14.32
C GLY A 168 9.35 -7.33 14.10
N LEU A 169 8.55 -7.40 15.17
CA LEU A 169 7.15 -7.83 15.11
C LEU A 169 6.31 -6.67 14.53
N TYR A 170 6.47 -6.41 13.25
CA TYR A 170 5.92 -5.25 12.56
C TYR A 170 4.46 -5.40 12.14
N ARG A 171 3.88 -6.60 12.33
CA ARG A 171 2.47 -6.94 12.13
C ARG A 171 1.89 -7.58 13.39
N PRO A 172 0.56 -7.65 13.54
CA PRO A 172 -0.07 -8.22 14.74
C PRO A 172 0.37 -9.66 15.07
N VAL A 173 0.40 -9.96 16.36
CA VAL A 173 0.51 -11.33 16.91
C VAL A 173 -0.78 -11.62 17.66
N THR A 174 -1.45 -12.73 17.35
CA THR A 174 -2.73 -13.11 17.95
C THR A 174 -2.63 -14.49 18.60
N LEU A 175 -3.06 -14.60 19.86
CA LEU A 175 -3.28 -15.86 20.55
C LEU A 175 -4.71 -16.31 20.29
N ILE A 176 -4.87 -17.52 19.75
CA ILE A 176 -6.16 -18.14 19.48
C ILE A 176 -6.32 -19.32 20.44
N LEU A 177 -7.36 -19.27 21.27
CA LEU A 177 -7.71 -20.32 22.21
C LEU A 177 -9.05 -20.92 21.81
N THR A 178 -9.06 -22.20 21.46
CA THR A 178 -10.31 -22.96 21.26
C THR A 178 -10.50 -23.90 22.46
N PRO A 179 -11.65 -23.86 23.13
CA PRO A 179 -11.81 -24.49 24.45
C PRO A 179 -11.84 -26.01 24.40
N THR A 180 -12.04 -26.61 23.24
CA THR A 180 -12.13 -28.05 23.03
C THR A 180 -11.11 -28.54 21.99
N LYS A 181 -10.87 -29.87 21.94
CA LYS A 181 -10.02 -30.49 20.93
C LYS A 181 -10.65 -30.47 19.53
N SER A 182 -11.98 -30.49 19.46
CA SER A 182 -12.72 -30.35 18.21
C SER A 182 -13.02 -28.86 17.98
N TYR A 183 -12.58 -28.30 16.87
CA TYR A 183 -12.71 -26.88 16.53
C TYR A 183 -12.73 -26.64 15.03
N LEU A 184 -13.18 -25.45 14.62
CA LEU A 184 -13.15 -24.97 13.24
C LEU A 184 -11.72 -24.53 12.89
N GLU A 185 -11.10 -25.14 11.87
CA GLU A 185 -9.74 -24.81 11.46
C GLU A 185 -9.70 -23.45 10.77
N ASP A 186 -8.82 -22.57 11.22
CA ASP A 186 -8.55 -21.32 10.57
C ASP A 186 -7.89 -21.54 9.19
N TRP A 187 -8.09 -20.58 8.24
CA TRP A 187 -7.60 -20.64 6.85
C TRP A 187 -8.15 -21.84 6.04
N SER A 188 -8.99 -22.70 6.63
CA SER A 188 -9.69 -23.74 5.90
C SER A 188 -10.89 -23.21 5.11
N PHE A 189 -11.47 -22.09 5.55
CA PHE A 189 -12.65 -21.50 4.93
C PHE A 189 -12.38 -21.05 3.49
N PHE A 190 -13.28 -21.44 2.58
CA PHE A 190 -13.30 -20.95 1.22
C PHE A 190 -14.73 -20.75 0.74
N ILE A 191 -15.12 -19.49 0.51
CA ILE A 191 -16.51 -19.11 0.18
C ILE A 191 -16.53 -18.57 -1.24
N LYS A 192 -17.33 -19.20 -2.10
CA LYS A 192 -17.42 -18.83 -3.51
C LYS A 192 -18.79 -19.10 -4.11
N PRO A 193 -19.19 -18.41 -5.20
CA PRO A 193 -20.34 -18.78 -6.01
C PRO A 193 -20.15 -20.19 -6.62
N ILE A 194 -21.21 -20.96 -6.74
CA ILE A 194 -21.18 -22.28 -7.41
C ILE A 194 -20.95 -22.11 -8.92
N ASP A 195 -21.62 -21.11 -9.50
CA ASP A 195 -21.54 -20.80 -10.93
C ASP A 195 -21.37 -19.29 -11.10
N SER A 196 -20.17 -18.88 -11.49
CA SER A 196 -19.84 -17.46 -11.69
C SER A 196 -20.66 -16.78 -12.79
N LYS A 197 -21.15 -17.57 -13.78
CA LYS A 197 -21.97 -17.05 -14.88
C LYS A 197 -23.39 -16.67 -14.45
N LYS A 198 -23.84 -17.16 -13.31
CA LYS A 198 -25.16 -16.88 -12.73
C LYS A 198 -25.14 -15.83 -11.61
N VAL A 199 -24.01 -15.16 -11.40
CA VAL A 199 -23.90 -14.13 -10.39
C VAL A 199 -24.31 -12.79 -10.99
N LYS A 200 -25.38 -12.19 -10.46
CA LYS A 200 -25.88 -10.87 -10.87
C LYS A 200 -26.38 -10.07 -9.67
N GLU A 201 -26.17 -8.75 -9.72
CA GLU A 201 -26.67 -7.80 -8.70
C GLU A 201 -28.18 -7.94 -8.53
N GLY A 202 -28.64 -8.01 -7.27
CA GLY A 202 -30.05 -8.09 -6.92
C GLY A 202 -30.73 -9.46 -7.17
N GLU A 203 -30.04 -10.43 -7.78
CA GLU A 203 -30.59 -11.76 -8.03
C GLU A 203 -30.24 -12.75 -6.88
N ARG A 204 -30.84 -13.94 -6.94
CA ARG A 204 -30.47 -15.05 -6.06
C ARG A 204 -29.18 -15.70 -6.51
N VAL A 205 -28.14 -15.70 -5.67
CA VAL A 205 -26.86 -16.34 -5.92
C VAL A 205 -26.70 -17.58 -5.03
N MET A 206 -26.36 -18.71 -5.64
CA MET A 206 -26.02 -19.93 -4.91
C MET A 206 -24.53 -19.93 -4.59
N MET A 207 -24.24 -20.06 -3.29
CA MET A 207 -22.87 -20.04 -2.73
C MET A 207 -22.50 -21.42 -2.20
N LYS A 208 -21.19 -21.67 -2.15
CA LYS A 208 -20.58 -22.81 -1.45
C LYS A 208 -19.55 -22.29 -0.45
N ALA A 209 -19.61 -22.81 0.77
CA ALA A 209 -18.56 -22.65 1.77
C ALA A 209 -17.89 -24.01 2.03
N ASP A 210 -16.58 -24.09 1.79
CA ASP A 210 -15.76 -25.23 2.20
C ASP A 210 -15.05 -24.83 3.50
N PHE A 211 -15.02 -25.71 4.52
CA PHE A 211 -14.28 -25.52 5.78
C PHE A 211 -13.98 -26.87 6.45
N ASN A 212 -13.02 -26.89 7.37
CA ASN A 212 -12.62 -28.10 8.06
C ASN A 212 -12.90 -27.98 9.58
N ILE A 213 -13.20 -29.15 10.17
CA ILE A 213 -13.31 -29.36 11.62
C ILE A 213 -12.16 -30.27 12.06
N ALA A 214 -11.32 -29.78 12.95
CA ALA A 214 -10.28 -30.58 13.58
C ALA A 214 -10.87 -31.60 14.55
N ASN A 215 -10.27 -32.79 14.64
CA ASN A 215 -10.68 -33.88 15.53
C ASN A 215 -12.20 -34.14 15.48
N PRO A 216 -12.75 -34.44 14.29
CA PRO A 216 -14.19 -34.65 14.11
C PRO A 216 -14.70 -35.89 14.84
N SER A 217 -15.96 -35.86 15.24
CA SER A 217 -16.69 -37.04 15.77
C SER A 217 -18.15 -37.02 15.30
N GLU A 218 -18.80 -38.21 15.23
CA GLU A 218 -20.19 -38.35 14.77
C GLU A 218 -21.23 -37.64 15.67
N ARG A 219 -20.82 -37.23 16.91
CA ARG A 219 -21.72 -36.50 17.82
C ARG A 219 -21.79 -35.00 17.49
N LEU A 220 -20.86 -34.52 16.68
CA LEU A 220 -20.78 -33.11 16.35
C LEU A 220 -21.88 -32.71 15.34
N GLN A 221 -22.36 -31.50 15.55
CA GLN A 221 -23.28 -30.82 14.63
C GLN A 221 -22.73 -29.42 14.36
N TYR A 222 -23.07 -28.87 13.19
CA TYR A 222 -22.73 -27.49 12.86
C TYR A 222 -23.96 -26.73 12.37
N ALA A 223 -23.96 -25.40 12.57
CA ALA A 223 -24.93 -24.49 12.00
C ALA A 223 -24.20 -23.40 11.23
N VAL A 224 -24.82 -22.92 10.15
CA VAL A 224 -24.27 -21.86 9.30
C VAL A 224 -25.28 -20.74 9.19
N SER A 225 -24.87 -19.53 9.56
CA SER A 225 -25.66 -18.29 9.39
C SER A 225 -24.90 -17.32 8.48
N VAL A 226 -25.62 -16.59 7.63
CA VAL A 226 -25.06 -15.55 6.78
C VAL A 226 -25.67 -14.23 7.15
N LEU A 227 -24.83 -13.24 7.50
CA LEU A 227 -25.23 -11.91 7.89
C LEU A 227 -24.71 -10.90 6.87
N ASP A 228 -25.51 -9.85 6.59
CA ASP A 228 -25.01 -8.67 5.85
C ASP A 228 -24.20 -7.74 6.76
N ASN A 229 -23.66 -6.64 6.21
CA ASN A 229 -22.90 -5.63 6.97
C ASN A 229 -23.69 -4.96 8.11
N GLN A 230 -25.01 -5.05 8.09
CA GLN A 230 -25.90 -4.49 9.12
C GLN A 230 -26.29 -5.53 10.17
N GLY A 231 -25.79 -6.76 10.04
CA GLY A 231 -26.11 -7.88 10.92
C GLY A 231 -27.44 -8.58 10.62
N ASN A 232 -28.09 -8.25 9.49
CA ASN A 232 -29.35 -8.90 9.11
C ASN A 232 -29.11 -10.30 8.58
N LEU A 233 -29.90 -11.28 9.05
CA LEU A 233 -29.79 -12.67 8.61
C LEU A 233 -30.24 -12.81 7.13
N LYS A 234 -29.39 -13.42 6.32
CA LYS A 234 -29.63 -13.71 4.90
C LYS A 234 -29.74 -15.20 4.57
N GLY A 235 -29.47 -16.07 5.54
CA GLY A 235 -29.55 -17.54 5.43
C GLY A 235 -30.11 -18.18 6.70
N SER A 236 -30.40 -19.51 6.69
CA SER A 236 -31.06 -20.21 7.79
C SER A 236 -30.07 -20.77 8.82
N GLU A 237 -30.49 -20.76 10.09
CA GLU A 237 -29.78 -21.41 11.22
C GLU A 237 -30.30 -22.83 11.46
N GLN A 238 -30.10 -23.76 10.51
CA GLN A 238 -30.38 -25.18 10.76
C GLN A 238 -29.14 -25.90 11.25
N ARG A 239 -29.27 -26.75 12.26
CA ARG A 239 -28.21 -27.68 12.68
C ARG A 239 -28.14 -28.86 11.73
N HIS A 240 -26.92 -29.16 11.31
CA HIS A 240 -26.58 -30.25 10.42
C HIS A 240 -25.70 -31.26 11.16
N PRO A 241 -25.99 -32.57 11.09
CA PRO A 241 -25.06 -33.56 11.60
C PRO A 241 -23.77 -33.59 10.80
N LEU A 242 -22.70 -34.06 11.39
CA LEU A 242 -21.45 -34.28 10.71
C LEU A 242 -21.53 -35.64 9.97
N GLU A 243 -21.85 -35.59 8.69
CA GLU A 243 -22.08 -36.80 7.87
C GLU A 243 -20.83 -37.60 7.56
N PHE A 244 -19.64 -36.97 7.68
CA PHE A 244 -18.36 -37.59 7.32
C PHE A 244 -17.33 -37.44 8.42
N ALA A 245 -16.70 -38.53 8.82
CA ALA A 245 -15.70 -38.59 9.88
C ALA A 245 -14.36 -37.89 9.55
N ASN A 246 -14.19 -37.36 8.32
CA ASN A 246 -12.98 -36.68 7.89
C ASN A 246 -12.95 -35.15 8.22
N GLY A 247 -14.05 -34.61 8.78
CA GLY A 247 -14.16 -33.21 9.18
C GLY A 247 -14.20 -32.18 8.05
N LYS A 248 -14.21 -32.60 6.78
CA LYS A 248 -14.29 -31.71 5.63
C LYS A 248 -15.75 -31.45 5.26
N ILE A 249 -16.16 -30.18 5.29
CA ILE A 249 -17.54 -29.76 5.03
C ILE A 249 -17.58 -28.95 3.72
N GLY A 250 -18.55 -29.28 2.87
CA GLY A 250 -18.95 -28.47 1.72
C GLY A 250 -20.42 -28.05 1.86
N PHE A 251 -20.67 -26.83 2.33
CA PHE A 251 -22.00 -26.34 2.63
C PHE A 251 -22.52 -25.41 1.51
N PHE A 252 -23.74 -25.66 1.04
CA PHE A 252 -24.40 -24.89 -0.02
C PHE A 252 -25.52 -24.02 0.55
N PHE A 253 -25.55 -22.76 0.16
CA PHE A 253 -26.56 -21.83 0.64
C PHE A 253 -26.90 -20.76 -0.40
N PRO A 254 -28.17 -20.29 -0.44
CA PRO A 254 -28.56 -19.17 -1.28
C PRO A 254 -28.36 -17.82 -0.55
N ILE A 255 -28.00 -16.81 -1.31
CA ILE A 255 -28.16 -15.41 -0.91
C ILE A 255 -29.17 -14.78 -1.86
N ASN A 256 -30.37 -14.42 -1.33
CA ASN A 256 -31.41 -13.77 -2.10
C ASN A 256 -31.15 -12.26 -2.14
N ASN A 257 -31.43 -11.62 -3.27
CA ASN A 257 -31.17 -10.20 -3.49
C ASN A 257 -29.71 -9.84 -3.18
N ALA A 258 -28.77 -10.60 -3.79
CA ALA A 258 -27.34 -10.49 -3.51
C ALA A 258 -26.80 -9.12 -3.92
N ARG A 259 -26.06 -8.47 -3.01
CA ARG A 259 -25.31 -7.24 -3.27
C ARG A 259 -23.86 -7.61 -3.58
N LEU A 260 -23.42 -7.27 -4.79
CA LEU A 260 -22.06 -7.60 -5.23
C LEU A 260 -21.03 -6.62 -4.66
N TRP A 261 -19.81 -7.11 -4.49
CA TRP A 261 -18.66 -6.29 -4.13
C TRP A 261 -18.03 -5.66 -5.38
N SER A 262 -17.77 -4.36 -5.34
CA SER A 262 -16.96 -3.64 -6.33
C SER A 262 -16.26 -2.44 -5.68
N PRO A 263 -15.29 -1.78 -6.34
CA PRO A 263 -14.68 -0.54 -5.85
C PRO A 263 -15.69 0.57 -5.54
N GLU A 264 -16.77 0.63 -6.30
CA GLU A 264 -17.84 1.62 -6.17
C GLU A 264 -18.89 1.22 -5.10
N SER A 265 -19.02 -0.09 -4.84
CA SER A 265 -20.01 -0.65 -3.92
C SER A 265 -19.43 -1.83 -3.14
N PRO A 266 -18.65 -1.60 -2.08
CA PRO A 266 -17.90 -2.64 -1.37
C PRO A 266 -18.79 -3.41 -0.38
N ASN A 267 -19.80 -4.12 -0.90
CA ASN A 267 -20.71 -4.92 -0.11
C ASN A 267 -20.04 -6.18 0.44
N LEU A 268 -20.16 -6.41 1.73
CA LEU A 268 -19.57 -7.52 2.45
C LEU A 268 -20.64 -8.32 3.22
N TYR A 269 -20.31 -9.58 3.48
CA TYR A 269 -21.11 -10.52 4.26
C TYR A 269 -20.22 -11.21 5.29
N ASN A 270 -20.85 -11.74 6.35
CA ASN A 270 -20.23 -12.57 7.35
C ASN A 270 -20.88 -13.96 7.33
N LEU A 271 -20.07 -15.00 7.09
CA LEU A 271 -20.45 -16.39 7.32
C LEU A 271 -20.09 -16.74 8.76
N VAL A 272 -21.08 -17.05 9.58
CA VAL A 272 -20.91 -17.50 10.96
C VAL A 272 -21.14 -19.01 10.99
N VAL A 273 -20.13 -19.77 11.35
CA VAL A 273 -20.22 -21.23 11.54
C VAL A 273 -20.10 -21.52 13.03
N THR A 274 -21.09 -22.24 13.57
CA THR A 274 -21.14 -22.65 14.97
C THR A 274 -21.07 -24.17 15.06
N LEU A 275 -20.17 -24.69 15.89
CA LEU A 275 -19.95 -26.10 16.13
C LEU A 275 -20.56 -26.51 17.47
N TYR A 276 -21.28 -27.62 17.51
CA TYR A 276 -21.96 -28.16 18.69
C TYR A 276 -21.52 -29.59 18.98
N ASP A 277 -21.45 -29.93 20.29
CA ASP A 277 -21.40 -31.31 20.80
C ASP A 277 -22.72 -31.53 21.61
N GLY A 278 -23.68 -32.22 21.00
CA GLY A 278 -25.07 -32.25 21.49
C GLY A 278 -25.67 -30.84 21.48
N ASP A 279 -26.19 -30.42 22.62
CA ASP A 279 -26.77 -29.06 22.74
C ASP A 279 -25.76 -27.97 23.09
N LYS A 280 -24.51 -28.34 23.41
CA LYS A 280 -23.46 -27.42 23.82
C LYS A 280 -22.73 -26.84 22.60
N MET A 281 -22.74 -25.50 22.48
CA MET A 281 -21.84 -24.81 21.56
C MET A 281 -20.38 -24.99 22.05
N ILE A 282 -19.49 -25.46 21.18
CA ILE A 282 -18.08 -25.73 21.52
C ILE A 282 -17.10 -24.84 20.76
N ASP A 283 -17.50 -24.33 19.59
CA ASP A 283 -16.71 -23.36 18.83
C ASP A 283 -17.62 -22.52 17.92
N GLN A 284 -17.21 -21.29 17.62
CA GLN A 284 -17.85 -20.44 16.64
C GLN A 284 -16.80 -19.58 15.92
N LYS A 285 -16.91 -19.50 14.60
CA LYS A 285 -16.05 -18.66 13.79
C LYS A 285 -16.85 -17.85 12.79
N THR A 286 -16.46 -16.57 12.65
CA THR A 286 -16.98 -15.67 11.65
C THR A 286 -15.95 -15.49 10.55
N GLN A 287 -16.34 -15.73 9.29
CA GLN A 287 -15.52 -15.45 8.12
C GLN A 287 -16.18 -14.38 7.25
N ARG A 288 -15.51 -13.23 7.11
CA ARG A 288 -15.94 -12.16 6.21
C ARG A 288 -15.68 -12.54 4.76
N PHE A 289 -16.57 -12.16 3.85
CA PHE A 289 -16.43 -12.39 2.41
C PHE A 289 -17.25 -11.36 1.61
N GLY A 290 -17.01 -11.29 0.30
CA GLY A 290 -17.84 -10.54 -0.65
C GLY A 290 -18.18 -11.39 -1.85
N ILE A 291 -19.27 -11.05 -2.53
CA ILE A 291 -19.72 -11.75 -3.74
C ILE A 291 -19.26 -10.95 -4.95
N ARG A 292 -18.47 -11.54 -5.81
CA ARG A 292 -18.04 -10.94 -7.07
C ARG A 292 -17.60 -12.00 -8.06
N THR A 293 -17.51 -11.64 -9.32
CA THR A 293 -16.94 -12.48 -10.38
C THR A 293 -15.81 -11.74 -11.08
N ILE A 294 -14.79 -12.51 -11.49
CA ILE A 294 -13.64 -12.00 -12.24
C ILE A 294 -13.51 -12.84 -13.51
N SER A 295 -13.29 -12.20 -14.64
CA SER A 295 -12.91 -12.84 -15.88
C SER A 295 -11.93 -11.97 -16.66
N VAL A 296 -11.07 -12.62 -17.43
CA VAL A 296 -10.14 -11.94 -18.35
C VAL A 296 -10.18 -12.70 -19.68
N SER A 297 -10.40 -11.98 -20.77
CA SER A 297 -10.47 -12.58 -22.09
C SER A 297 -9.94 -11.66 -23.18
N LYS A 298 -9.55 -12.23 -24.32
CA LYS A 298 -9.15 -11.47 -25.51
C LYS A 298 -10.23 -10.51 -25.98
N LYS A 299 -11.50 -10.92 -25.88
CA LYS A 299 -12.65 -10.16 -26.38
C LYS A 299 -13.00 -8.99 -25.47
N ASP A 300 -13.04 -9.24 -24.16
CA ASP A 300 -13.68 -8.32 -23.21
C ASP A 300 -12.65 -7.65 -22.28
N GLY A 301 -11.36 -8.06 -22.34
CA GLY A 301 -10.34 -7.60 -21.39
C GLY A 301 -10.61 -8.07 -19.96
N PHE A 302 -10.28 -7.25 -18.99
CA PHE A 302 -10.58 -7.51 -17.57
C PHE A 302 -12.02 -7.12 -17.25
N GLN A 303 -12.76 -8.05 -16.64
CA GLN A 303 -14.13 -7.82 -16.19
C GLN A 303 -14.27 -8.10 -14.69
N LEU A 304 -14.94 -7.20 -14.01
CA LEU A 304 -15.45 -7.40 -12.64
C LEU A 304 -16.98 -7.38 -12.69
N ASN A 305 -17.62 -8.45 -12.19
CA ASN A 305 -19.08 -8.60 -12.22
C ASN A 305 -19.68 -8.49 -13.64
N GLY A 306 -18.96 -8.97 -14.65
CA GLY A 306 -19.37 -8.87 -16.05
C GLY A 306 -19.21 -7.49 -16.70
N VAL A 307 -18.70 -6.50 -15.95
CA VAL A 307 -18.42 -5.16 -16.47
C VAL A 307 -16.97 -5.04 -16.88
N THR A 308 -16.71 -4.75 -18.14
CA THR A 308 -15.36 -4.49 -18.67
C THR A 308 -14.81 -3.19 -18.09
N ARG A 309 -13.57 -3.23 -17.58
CA ARG A 309 -12.87 -2.05 -17.07
C ARG A 309 -11.37 -2.18 -17.32
N LYS A 310 -10.70 -1.06 -17.48
CA LYS A 310 -9.24 -0.98 -17.41
C LYS A 310 -8.82 -0.69 -15.99
N ILE A 311 -7.86 -1.47 -15.49
CA ILE A 311 -7.32 -1.30 -14.13
C ILE A 311 -6.56 0.02 -14.07
N LYS A 312 -6.85 0.84 -13.06
CA LYS A 312 -6.19 2.10 -12.73
C LYS A 312 -5.44 1.90 -11.41
N GLY A 313 -4.32 1.20 -11.48
CA GLY A 313 -3.61 0.72 -10.31
C GLY A 313 -2.33 1.48 -10.00
N VAL A 314 -1.86 1.35 -8.76
CA VAL A 314 -0.53 1.76 -8.31
C VAL A 314 0.15 0.63 -7.55
N CYS A 315 1.49 0.55 -7.63
CA CYS A 315 2.29 -0.29 -6.77
C CYS A 315 2.48 0.40 -5.41
N LEU A 316 2.50 -0.39 -4.33
CA LEU A 316 2.79 0.07 -2.98
C LEU A 316 3.80 -0.86 -2.31
N HIS A 317 4.88 -0.30 -1.77
CA HIS A 317 5.67 -0.97 -0.74
C HIS A 317 4.89 -1.03 0.58
N HIS A 318 5.33 -1.87 1.51
CA HIS A 318 4.61 -2.16 2.75
C HIS A 318 4.85 -1.12 3.87
N ASP A 319 5.86 -0.25 3.75
CA ASP A 319 6.10 0.80 4.73
C ASP A 319 5.03 1.90 4.69
N LEU A 320 4.83 2.54 5.81
CA LEU A 320 3.88 3.64 6.01
C LEU A 320 4.62 4.98 6.18
N GLY A 321 5.71 5.18 5.41
CA GLY A 321 6.55 6.37 5.46
C GLY A 321 7.17 6.56 6.86
N PRO A 322 6.87 7.67 7.58
CA PRO A 322 7.47 7.98 8.88
C PRO A 322 7.07 7.02 10.01
N LEU A 323 6.11 6.13 9.79
CA LEU A 323 5.73 5.07 10.73
C LEU A 323 6.55 3.79 10.52
N GLY A 324 7.36 3.72 9.45
CA GLY A 324 8.13 2.53 9.09
C GLY A 324 7.24 1.40 8.63
N ALA A 325 7.66 0.16 8.88
CA ALA A 325 6.94 -1.03 8.50
C ALA A 325 5.81 -1.43 9.49
N ALA A 326 5.81 -0.87 10.71
CA ALA A 326 4.82 -1.19 11.73
C ALA A 326 3.40 -0.85 11.24
N VAL A 327 2.59 -1.87 10.96
CA VAL A 327 1.28 -1.71 10.35
C VAL A 327 0.33 -0.94 11.27
N ASN A 328 -0.42 0.02 10.71
CA ASN A 328 -1.42 0.82 11.42
C ASN A 328 -2.66 1.03 10.55
N LYS A 329 -3.85 0.78 11.12
CA LYS A 329 -5.12 0.83 10.41
C LYS A 329 -5.46 2.23 9.90
N ALA A 330 -5.29 3.28 10.72
CA ALA A 330 -5.60 4.65 10.33
C ALA A 330 -4.71 5.13 9.17
N ALA A 331 -3.41 4.77 9.20
CA ALA A 331 -2.48 5.08 8.13
C ALA A 331 -2.83 4.36 6.81
N LEU A 332 -3.20 3.08 6.88
CA LEU A 332 -3.68 2.32 5.70
C LEU A 332 -4.96 2.92 5.12
N ILE A 333 -5.93 3.27 5.96
CA ILE A 333 -7.17 3.93 5.54
C ILE A 333 -6.84 5.26 4.84
N ARG A 334 -5.91 6.06 5.40
CA ARG A 334 -5.48 7.32 4.78
C ARG A 334 -4.88 7.10 3.39
N GLN A 335 -3.96 6.15 3.24
CA GLN A 335 -3.37 5.83 1.94
C GLN A 335 -4.43 5.44 0.91
N ILE A 336 -5.31 4.50 1.25
CA ILE A 336 -6.36 4.03 0.33
C ILE A 336 -7.34 5.15 -0.03
N LYS A 337 -7.74 6.01 0.92
CA LYS A 337 -8.62 7.15 0.62
C LYS A 337 -7.97 8.18 -0.30
N ILE A 338 -6.67 8.50 -0.12
CA ILE A 338 -5.92 9.39 -1.01
C ILE A 338 -5.89 8.83 -2.44
N LEU A 339 -5.64 7.53 -2.59
CA LEU A 339 -5.63 6.88 -3.90
C LEU A 339 -7.01 6.87 -4.55
N LYS A 340 -8.08 6.60 -3.78
CA LYS A 340 -9.45 6.65 -4.30
C LYS A 340 -9.87 8.05 -4.75
N ASP A 341 -9.50 9.10 -4.02
CA ASP A 341 -9.76 10.49 -4.44
C ASP A 341 -9.04 10.84 -5.75
N MET A 342 -7.88 10.26 -5.99
CA MET A 342 -7.19 10.37 -7.28
C MET A 342 -7.92 9.61 -8.42
N GLY A 343 -8.85 8.73 -8.11
CA GLY A 343 -9.54 7.86 -9.07
C GLY A 343 -8.85 6.51 -9.31
N CYS A 344 -7.88 6.14 -8.45
CA CYS A 344 -7.26 4.83 -8.43
C CYS A 344 -8.26 3.78 -7.93
N ASP A 345 -8.31 2.61 -8.57
CA ASP A 345 -9.21 1.51 -8.22
C ASP A 345 -8.50 0.21 -7.85
N ALA A 346 -7.17 0.17 -7.95
CA ALA A 346 -6.37 -1.02 -7.63
C ALA A 346 -5.01 -0.71 -7.00
N ILE A 347 -4.50 -1.63 -6.18
CA ILE A 347 -3.11 -1.63 -5.71
C ILE A 347 -2.43 -2.95 -6.04
N ARG A 348 -1.10 -2.92 -6.27
CA ARG A 348 -0.21 -4.07 -6.29
C ARG A 348 0.68 -4.03 -5.06
N THR A 349 0.70 -5.11 -4.28
CA THR A 349 1.57 -5.20 -3.11
C THR A 349 2.99 -5.56 -3.53
N ALA A 350 3.79 -4.55 -3.82
CA ALA A 350 5.15 -4.72 -4.35
C ALA A 350 6.18 -4.87 -3.22
N HIS A 351 7.06 -5.80 -3.25
CA HIS A 351 7.04 -7.07 -4.02
C HIS A 351 6.98 -8.19 -3.01
N ASN A 352 5.93 -8.23 -2.21
CA ASN A 352 5.79 -9.12 -1.06
C ASN A 352 4.32 -9.27 -0.63
N MET A 353 4.09 -10.22 0.26
CA MET A 353 2.76 -10.56 0.74
C MET A 353 2.13 -9.46 1.61
N PRO A 354 0.86 -9.12 1.38
CA PRO A 354 0.15 -8.09 2.13
C PRO A 354 -0.11 -8.51 3.59
N SER A 355 -0.35 -7.51 4.47
CA SER A 355 -0.91 -7.78 5.79
C SER A 355 -2.42 -8.03 5.72
N GLN A 356 -2.96 -8.79 6.69
CA GLN A 356 -4.41 -9.00 6.81
C GLN A 356 -5.15 -7.66 7.01
N MET A 357 -4.59 -6.76 7.81
CA MET A 357 -5.16 -5.44 8.05
C MET A 357 -5.28 -4.61 6.76
N GLN A 358 -4.30 -4.68 5.84
CA GLN A 358 -4.36 -4.00 4.56
C GLN A 358 -5.48 -4.57 3.68
N MET A 359 -5.64 -5.89 3.65
CA MET A 359 -6.70 -6.55 2.90
C MET A 359 -8.08 -6.20 3.46
N ASP A 360 -8.23 -6.16 4.77
CA ASP A 360 -9.48 -5.74 5.44
C ASP A 360 -9.87 -4.31 5.11
N VAL A 361 -8.89 -3.40 5.03
CA VAL A 361 -9.11 -2.01 4.62
C VAL A 361 -9.51 -1.94 3.14
N CYS A 362 -8.83 -2.68 2.26
CA CYS A 362 -9.15 -2.73 0.82
C CYS A 362 -10.56 -3.30 0.57
N ASP A 363 -10.95 -4.36 1.29
CA ASP A 363 -12.32 -4.92 1.23
C ASP A 363 -13.37 -3.88 1.59
N SER A 364 -13.13 -3.17 2.70
CA SER A 364 -14.13 -2.25 3.28
C SER A 364 -14.25 -0.94 2.50
N LEU A 365 -13.16 -0.47 1.91
CA LEU A 365 -13.13 0.78 1.15
C LEU A 365 -13.31 0.58 -0.37
N GLY A 366 -13.33 -0.64 -0.86
CA GLY A 366 -13.47 -0.92 -2.28
C GLY A 366 -12.19 -0.59 -3.07
N MET A 367 -11.09 -1.29 -2.77
CA MET A 367 -9.83 -1.19 -3.52
C MET A 367 -9.45 -2.57 -4.03
N MET A 368 -9.37 -2.77 -5.34
CA MET A 368 -8.89 -4.03 -5.91
C MET A 368 -7.42 -4.26 -5.56
N VAL A 369 -7.01 -5.53 -5.47
CA VAL A 369 -5.64 -5.88 -5.09
C VAL A 369 -5.08 -6.94 -6.03
N MET A 370 -3.90 -6.70 -6.59
CA MET A 370 -2.98 -7.71 -7.07
C MET A 370 -2.06 -8.08 -5.90
N ALA A 371 -2.32 -9.23 -5.28
CA ALA A 371 -1.53 -9.68 -4.13
C ALA A 371 -0.29 -10.44 -4.62
N GLU A 372 0.89 -9.86 -4.37
CA GLU A 372 2.17 -10.39 -4.84
C GLU A 372 2.89 -11.20 -3.77
N SER A 373 3.62 -12.24 -4.21
CA SER A 373 4.31 -13.16 -3.30
C SER A 373 5.79 -12.82 -3.12
N PHE A 374 6.58 -12.86 -4.21
CA PHE A 374 8.04 -12.87 -4.16
C PHE A 374 8.69 -11.85 -5.10
N ASP A 375 9.79 -11.23 -4.66
CA ASP A 375 10.66 -10.43 -5.52
C ASP A 375 11.74 -11.27 -6.24
N MET A 376 12.02 -12.46 -5.75
CA MET A 376 13.01 -13.37 -6.32
C MET A 376 12.64 -14.82 -6.06
N TRP A 377 13.07 -15.72 -6.99
CA TRP A 377 12.95 -17.17 -6.83
C TRP A 377 14.29 -17.80 -6.45
N ASN A 378 14.76 -18.76 -7.23
CA ASN A 378 16.06 -19.40 -6.98
C ASN A 378 17.26 -18.48 -7.29
N TYR A 379 17.09 -17.53 -8.22
CA TYR A 379 18.14 -16.61 -8.60
C TYR A 379 18.18 -15.40 -7.66
N LYS A 380 19.36 -15.08 -7.15
CA LYS A 380 19.55 -14.02 -6.16
C LYS A 380 19.48 -12.65 -6.83
N LYS A 381 18.68 -11.76 -6.33
CA LYS A 381 18.74 -10.31 -6.56
C LYS A 381 19.51 -9.58 -5.44
N CYS A 382 19.57 -10.18 -4.26
CA CYS A 382 20.37 -9.77 -3.11
C CYS A 382 21.07 -11.00 -2.54
N LYS A 383 22.26 -10.85 -1.99
CA LYS A 383 23.10 -11.95 -1.47
C LYS A 383 22.36 -12.81 -0.43
N ASN A 384 21.71 -12.17 0.52
CA ASN A 384 21.00 -12.81 1.62
C ASN A 384 19.46 -12.76 1.47
N GLY A 385 18.94 -12.54 0.26
CA GLY A 385 17.51 -12.48 -0.03
C GLY A 385 16.79 -13.82 0.02
N TYR A 386 15.50 -13.81 -0.33
CA TYR A 386 14.60 -14.97 -0.23
C TYR A 386 15.03 -16.20 -1.06
N ALA A 387 15.84 -16.03 -2.10
CA ALA A 387 16.37 -17.13 -2.91
C ALA A 387 17.03 -18.26 -2.08
N ARG A 388 17.50 -17.96 -0.87
CA ARG A 388 18.05 -18.95 0.08
C ARG A 388 17.02 -19.98 0.53
N PHE A 389 15.73 -19.61 0.50
CA PHE A 389 14.63 -20.42 1.03
C PHE A 389 13.70 -20.96 -0.04
N PHE A 390 13.70 -20.38 -1.26
CA PHE A 390 12.71 -20.63 -2.29
C PHE A 390 12.44 -22.11 -2.53
N ARG A 391 13.47 -22.94 -2.72
CA ARG A 391 13.32 -24.38 -3.04
C ARG A 391 12.59 -25.19 -1.99
N THR A 392 12.64 -24.77 -0.74
CA THR A 392 12.08 -25.53 0.40
C THR A 392 10.82 -24.90 0.99
N TRP A 393 10.58 -23.62 0.71
CA TRP A 393 9.52 -22.86 1.35
C TRP A 393 8.49 -22.24 0.42
N ALA A 394 8.79 -22.09 -0.88
CA ALA A 394 7.90 -21.37 -1.79
C ALA A 394 6.48 -21.91 -1.83
N ASP A 395 6.31 -23.24 -1.88
CA ASP A 395 4.97 -23.84 -1.89
C ASP A 395 4.21 -23.53 -0.60
N ARG A 396 4.86 -23.63 0.56
CA ARG A 396 4.25 -23.30 1.87
C ARG A 396 3.90 -21.83 1.97
N ASP A 397 4.77 -20.98 1.43
CA ASP A 397 4.55 -19.53 1.41
C ASP A 397 3.36 -19.15 0.53
N ILE A 398 3.25 -19.74 -0.68
CA ILE A 398 2.07 -19.56 -1.55
C ILE A 398 0.81 -20.15 -0.89
N GLU A 399 0.91 -21.34 -0.27
CA GLU A 399 -0.22 -21.93 0.43
C GLU A 399 -0.76 -21.01 1.53
N ASN A 400 0.11 -20.46 2.37
CA ASN A 400 -0.29 -19.52 3.41
C ASN A 400 -0.87 -18.23 2.82
N LEU A 401 -0.22 -17.64 1.79
CA LEU A 401 -0.73 -16.45 1.12
C LEU A 401 -2.18 -16.65 0.63
N VAL A 402 -2.41 -17.73 -0.10
CA VAL A 402 -3.72 -17.97 -0.71
C VAL A 402 -4.77 -18.37 0.34
N ARG A 403 -4.45 -19.32 1.26
CA ARG A 403 -5.40 -19.76 2.29
C ARG A 403 -5.83 -18.65 3.24
N ALA A 404 -4.89 -17.81 3.66
CA ALA A 404 -5.18 -16.68 4.54
C ALA A 404 -6.05 -15.62 3.85
N ASN A 405 -5.92 -15.45 2.53
CA ASN A 405 -6.45 -14.28 1.84
C ASN A 405 -7.57 -14.57 0.82
N ARG A 406 -7.84 -15.83 0.46
CA ARG A 406 -8.78 -16.18 -0.63
C ARG A 406 -10.25 -15.73 -0.42
N ASN A 407 -10.64 -15.39 0.81
CA ASN A 407 -11.98 -14.86 1.09
C ASN A 407 -12.07 -13.31 0.99
N HIS A 408 -10.95 -12.60 0.82
CA HIS A 408 -10.95 -11.16 0.58
C HIS A 408 -11.46 -10.86 -0.83
N PRO A 409 -12.63 -10.22 -1.01
CA PRO A 409 -13.15 -9.91 -2.35
C PRO A 409 -12.30 -8.89 -3.09
N SER A 410 -11.55 -8.05 -2.38
CA SER A 410 -10.65 -7.06 -2.95
C SER A 410 -9.52 -7.68 -3.78
N ILE A 411 -9.02 -8.86 -3.42
CA ILE A 411 -7.99 -9.53 -4.21
C ILE A 411 -8.62 -10.03 -5.52
N VAL A 412 -8.17 -9.49 -6.63
CA VAL A 412 -8.64 -9.82 -7.99
C VAL A 412 -7.63 -10.64 -8.79
N MET A 413 -6.39 -10.72 -8.32
CA MET A 413 -5.30 -11.39 -9.03
C MET A 413 -4.21 -11.82 -8.05
N TRP A 414 -3.65 -13.01 -8.24
CA TRP A 414 -2.43 -13.46 -7.56
C TRP A 414 -1.21 -13.17 -8.44
N SER A 415 -0.15 -12.63 -7.85
CA SER A 415 1.14 -12.46 -8.54
C SER A 415 2.19 -13.35 -7.90
N ILE A 416 2.80 -14.23 -8.71
CA ILE A 416 3.76 -15.24 -8.24
C ILE A 416 5.20 -14.77 -8.25
N GLY A 417 5.46 -13.53 -8.69
CA GLY A 417 6.82 -12.98 -8.67
C GLY A 417 6.95 -11.63 -9.36
N ASN A 418 8.08 -10.98 -9.11
CA ASN A 418 8.47 -9.73 -9.73
C ASN A 418 9.84 -9.86 -10.42
N GLU A 419 9.91 -9.51 -11.72
CA GLU A 419 11.17 -9.39 -12.48
C GLU A 419 12.14 -10.56 -12.25
N ILE A 420 11.58 -11.76 -12.21
CA ILE A 420 12.32 -12.98 -11.89
C ILE A 420 13.36 -13.24 -13.00
N PRO A 421 14.65 -13.39 -12.69
CA PRO A 421 15.67 -13.69 -13.72
C PRO A 421 15.36 -14.93 -14.53
N GLU A 422 14.71 -15.92 -13.92
CA GLU A 422 14.30 -17.19 -14.54
C GLU A 422 13.29 -17.04 -15.70
N GLN A 423 12.68 -15.88 -15.89
CA GLN A 423 11.81 -15.62 -17.07
C GLN A 423 12.54 -15.81 -18.40
N GLY A 424 13.86 -15.65 -18.43
CA GLY A 424 14.71 -15.88 -19.61
C GLY A 424 15.57 -17.15 -19.54
N MET A 425 15.32 -18.04 -18.57
CA MET A 425 16.17 -19.22 -18.32
C MET A 425 15.43 -20.54 -18.53
N ALA A 426 16.17 -21.60 -18.80
CA ALA A 426 15.65 -22.97 -18.79
C ALA A 426 15.12 -23.31 -17.37
N GLY A 427 13.95 -23.96 -17.30
CA GLY A 427 13.28 -24.34 -16.06
C GLY A 427 12.42 -23.22 -15.42
N GLY A 428 12.54 -21.99 -15.88
CA GLY A 428 11.74 -20.88 -15.36
C GLY A 428 10.26 -21.03 -15.68
N ARG A 429 9.94 -21.44 -16.91
CA ARG A 429 8.58 -21.71 -17.36
C ARG A 429 7.93 -22.80 -16.50
N GLU A 430 8.61 -23.88 -16.22
CA GLU A 430 8.11 -25.00 -15.42
C GLU A 430 7.86 -24.57 -13.97
N THR A 431 8.74 -23.74 -13.39
CA THR A 431 8.53 -23.16 -12.06
C THR A 431 7.31 -22.24 -12.05
N ALA A 432 7.12 -21.43 -13.08
CA ALA A 432 5.95 -20.55 -13.21
C ALA A 432 4.65 -21.37 -13.31
N MET A 433 4.63 -22.42 -14.11
CA MET A 433 3.50 -23.35 -14.21
C MET A 433 3.15 -23.97 -12.86
N HIS A 434 4.16 -24.48 -12.15
CA HIS A 434 3.97 -25.09 -10.83
C HIS A 434 3.33 -24.12 -9.82
N LEU A 435 3.86 -22.88 -9.69
CA LEU A 435 3.32 -21.91 -8.75
C LEU A 435 1.92 -21.42 -9.15
N GLN A 436 1.66 -21.25 -10.45
CA GLN A 436 0.32 -20.91 -10.96
C GLN A 436 -0.68 -22.04 -10.69
N ASP A 437 -0.32 -23.30 -10.97
CA ASP A 437 -1.15 -24.45 -10.70
C ASP A 437 -1.46 -24.59 -9.20
N LEU A 438 -0.50 -24.31 -8.33
CA LEU A 438 -0.70 -24.30 -6.89
C LEU A 438 -1.72 -23.22 -6.48
N CYS A 439 -1.61 -22.01 -7.04
CA CYS A 439 -2.61 -20.96 -6.81
C CYS A 439 -4.02 -21.42 -7.26
N HIS A 440 -4.15 -22.01 -8.45
CA HIS A 440 -5.43 -22.49 -8.97
C HIS A 440 -6.03 -23.64 -8.15
N GLN A 441 -5.19 -24.55 -7.62
CA GLN A 441 -5.66 -25.62 -6.72
C GLN A 441 -6.24 -25.07 -5.42
N LEU A 442 -5.64 -24.00 -4.90
CA LEU A 442 -6.07 -23.36 -3.66
C LEU A 442 -7.22 -22.36 -3.85
N ASP A 443 -7.25 -21.71 -5.01
CA ASP A 443 -8.26 -20.71 -5.41
C ASP A 443 -8.43 -20.62 -6.93
N PRO A 444 -9.36 -21.37 -7.52
CA PRO A 444 -9.63 -21.33 -8.95
C PRO A 444 -10.47 -20.11 -9.39
N THR A 445 -10.75 -19.15 -8.51
CA THR A 445 -11.64 -18.01 -8.80
C THR A 445 -10.88 -16.76 -9.29
N ARG A 446 -9.56 -16.77 -9.23
CA ARG A 446 -8.69 -15.64 -9.59
C ARG A 446 -7.64 -16.04 -10.61
N PRO A 447 -7.35 -15.16 -11.59
CA PRO A 447 -6.23 -15.35 -12.50
C PRO A 447 -4.89 -15.11 -11.78
N VAL A 448 -3.84 -15.67 -12.36
CA VAL A 448 -2.45 -15.54 -11.90
C VAL A 448 -1.63 -14.73 -12.90
N THR A 449 -0.75 -13.88 -12.39
CA THR A 449 0.16 -13.03 -13.16
C THR A 449 1.56 -13.05 -12.58
N GLN A 450 2.46 -12.38 -13.27
CA GLN A 450 3.80 -12.01 -12.82
C GLN A 450 4.28 -10.75 -13.52
N GLY A 451 5.02 -9.90 -12.85
CA GLY A 451 5.70 -8.74 -13.44
C GLY A 451 6.96 -9.15 -14.20
N MET A 452 7.00 -8.95 -15.52
CA MET A 452 8.12 -9.33 -16.39
C MET A 452 8.80 -8.10 -17.00
N ASP A 453 10.06 -7.86 -16.68
CA ASP A 453 10.87 -6.74 -17.21
C ASP A 453 11.61 -7.08 -18.53
N ARG A 454 11.81 -8.38 -18.80
CA ARG A 454 12.48 -8.90 -19.99
C ARG A 454 11.51 -9.56 -20.95
N ALA A 455 10.56 -8.78 -21.47
CA ALA A 455 9.44 -9.28 -22.28
C ALA A 455 9.91 -10.19 -23.44
N GLU A 456 10.97 -9.83 -24.16
CA GLU A 456 11.50 -10.63 -25.29
C GLU A 456 12.03 -12.00 -24.85
N SER A 457 12.73 -12.05 -23.70
CA SER A 457 13.22 -13.31 -23.13
C SER A 457 12.05 -14.16 -22.63
N ALA A 458 11.12 -13.56 -21.89
CA ALA A 458 9.91 -14.24 -21.37
C ALA A 458 9.03 -14.82 -22.50
N LEU A 459 8.92 -14.11 -23.63
CA LEU A 459 8.21 -14.58 -24.82
C LEU A 459 8.97 -15.72 -25.52
N SER A 460 10.29 -15.62 -25.65
CA SER A 460 11.10 -16.64 -26.34
C SER A 460 11.17 -17.97 -25.58
N THR A 461 11.13 -17.94 -24.25
CA THR A 461 11.12 -19.15 -23.39
C THR A 461 9.72 -19.76 -23.23
N GLY A 462 8.68 -19.07 -23.68
CA GLY A 462 7.29 -19.45 -23.43
C GLY A 462 6.79 -19.13 -22.02
N PHE A 463 7.56 -18.40 -21.23
CA PHE A 463 7.22 -18.02 -19.85
C PHE A 463 6.00 -17.09 -19.79
N ALA A 464 5.96 -16.06 -20.66
CA ALA A 464 4.82 -15.12 -20.70
C ALA A 464 3.51 -15.80 -21.14
N GLN A 465 3.61 -16.81 -22.01
CA GLN A 465 2.45 -17.56 -22.51
C GLN A 465 1.83 -18.49 -21.49
N VAL A 466 2.53 -18.81 -20.38
CA VAL A 466 1.99 -19.63 -19.28
C VAL A 466 1.03 -18.83 -18.41
N MET A 467 1.28 -17.56 -18.19
CA MET A 467 0.51 -16.73 -17.28
C MET A 467 -0.94 -16.56 -17.75
N ASP A 468 -1.91 -16.66 -16.84
CA ASP A 468 -3.31 -16.29 -17.13
C ASP A 468 -3.39 -14.85 -17.62
N VAL A 469 -2.65 -13.96 -16.95
CA VAL A 469 -2.52 -12.55 -17.33
C VAL A 469 -1.04 -12.20 -17.51
N PRO A 470 -0.57 -12.04 -18.76
CA PRO A 470 0.79 -11.58 -19.02
C PRO A 470 0.99 -10.14 -18.49
N GLY A 471 1.81 -9.98 -17.44
CA GLY A 471 2.16 -8.71 -16.84
C GLY A 471 3.53 -8.24 -17.33
N PHE A 472 3.62 -7.04 -17.91
CA PHE A 472 4.90 -6.47 -18.35
C PHE A 472 5.24 -5.22 -17.52
N ASN A 473 6.50 -5.19 -17.07
CA ASN A 473 7.07 -4.03 -16.40
C ASN A 473 7.71 -3.12 -17.43
N TYR A 474 7.22 -1.87 -17.52
CA TYR A 474 7.76 -0.83 -18.41
C TYR A 474 7.81 -1.18 -19.90
N ARG A 475 8.65 -0.50 -20.66
CA ARG A 475 8.98 -0.75 -22.08
C ARG A 475 7.77 -0.81 -23.01
N VAL A 476 6.81 0.10 -22.78
CA VAL A 476 5.55 0.19 -23.54
C VAL A 476 5.77 0.28 -25.07
N HIS A 477 6.89 0.82 -25.52
CA HIS A 477 7.27 0.88 -26.94
C HIS A 477 7.41 -0.50 -27.59
N LYS A 478 7.48 -1.59 -26.79
CA LYS A 478 7.51 -2.97 -27.29
C LYS A 478 6.16 -3.67 -27.32
N TYR A 479 5.11 -3.07 -26.77
CA TYR A 479 3.79 -3.70 -26.60
C TYR A 479 3.22 -4.19 -27.93
N HIS A 480 3.32 -3.41 -29.00
CA HIS A 480 2.79 -3.79 -30.30
C HIS A 480 3.47 -5.05 -30.90
N LYS A 481 4.78 -5.18 -30.69
CA LYS A 481 5.53 -6.39 -31.07
C LYS A 481 5.19 -7.59 -30.18
N ASN A 482 5.04 -7.35 -28.89
CA ASN A 482 4.83 -8.38 -27.88
C ASN A 482 3.44 -9.03 -27.97
N ILE A 483 2.39 -8.22 -28.23
CA ILE A 483 1.01 -8.73 -28.29
C ILE A 483 0.81 -9.80 -29.35
N GLY A 484 1.50 -9.70 -30.50
CA GLY A 484 1.46 -10.69 -31.58
C GLY A 484 1.98 -12.08 -31.20
N GLN A 485 2.73 -12.20 -30.09
CA GLN A 485 3.29 -13.45 -29.60
C GLN A 485 2.52 -14.04 -28.40
N LEU A 486 1.48 -13.34 -27.92
CA LEU A 486 0.65 -13.77 -26.81
C LEU A 486 -0.65 -14.39 -27.32
N TRP A 487 -0.86 -15.68 -27.09
CA TRP A 487 -2.11 -16.35 -27.44
C TRP A 487 -3.31 -15.81 -26.62
N GLN A 488 -3.05 -15.27 -25.41
CA GLN A 488 -4.05 -14.62 -24.56
C GLN A 488 -4.71 -13.44 -25.29
N GLY A 489 -3.96 -12.76 -26.15
CA GLY A 489 -4.42 -11.61 -26.96
C GLY A 489 -4.69 -10.34 -26.16
N PHE A 490 -4.15 -10.24 -24.93
CA PHE A 490 -4.13 -9.05 -24.09
C PHE A 490 -2.88 -9.05 -23.21
N LEU A 491 -2.58 -7.91 -22.60
CA LEU A 491 -1.50 -7.75 -21.61
C LEU A 491 -1.87 -6.70 -20.57
N LEU A 492 -1.18 -6.77 -19.43
CA LEU A 492 -1.28 -5.83 -18.31
C LEU A 492 0.06 -5.09 -18.13
N GLY A 493 0.02 -3.78 -17.93
CA GLY A 493 1.14 -3.01 -17.39
C GLY A 493 1.27 -3.32 -15.89
N SER A 494 2.02 -4.38 -15.53
CA SER A 494 2.16 -4.79 -14.13
C SER A 494 3.02 -3.82 -13.32
N GLU A 495 3.87 -3.02 -14.01
CA GLU A 495 4.63 -1.92 -13.44
C GLU A 495 4.91 -0.89 -14.54
N THR A 496 4.46 0.35 -14.34
CA THR A 496 4.53 1.39 -15.36
C THR A 496 5.09 2.70 -14.82
N ALA A 497 5.52 3.58 -15.71
CA ALA A 497 5.84 4.97 -15.43
C ALA A 497 6.71 5.21 -14.17
N SER A 498 7.94 4.68 -14.11
CA SER A 498 8.95 5.12 -13.11
C SER A 498 9.35 6.58 -13.38
N THR A 499 8.38 7.48 -13.22
CA THR A 499 8.53 8.93 -13.30
C THR A 499 8.97 9.42 -11.93
N VAL A 500 9.93 10.32 -11.87
CA VAL A 500 10.51 10.82 -10.62
C VAL A 500 10.21 12.31 -10.43
N SER A 501 9.90 12.70 -9.20
CA SER A 501 9.70 14.11 -8.83
C SER A 501 9.85 14.33 -7.33
N SER A 502 10.22 15.55 -6.93
CA SER A 502 10.24 16.04 -5.56
C SER A 502 9.16 17.10 -5.40
N ARG A 503 8.30 16.98 -4.38
CA ARG A 503 7.17 17.89 -4.17
C ARG A 503 7.59 19.36 -4.12
N GLY A 504 7.06 20.19 -5.06
CA GLY A 504 7.27 21.63 -5.09
C GLY A 504 8.66 22.08 -5.55
N VAL A 505 9.48 21.18 -6.13
CA VAL A 505 10.78 21.52 -6.73
C VAL A 505 10.60 21.72 -8.23
N TYR A 506 11.09 22.86 -8.77
CA TYR A 506 10.98 23.14 -10.19
C TYR A 506 12.34 23.53 -10.76
N LYS A 507 12.75 22.85 -11.86
CA LYS A 507 14.04 23.07 -12.52
C LYS A 507 13.85 23.71 -13.89
N PHE A 508 14.73 24.61 -14.23
CA PHE A 508 14.71 25.36 -15.48
C PHE A 508 16.06 25.23 -16.23
N PRO A 509 16.04 25.20 -17.59
CA PRO A 509 14.87 25.10 -18.47
C PRO A 509 14.15 23.75 -18.31
N VAL A 510 12.83 23.72 -18.52
CA VAL A 510 12.03 22.48 -18.45
C VAL A 510 12.40 21.59 -19.64
N LYS A 511 12.84 20.38 -19.35
CA LYS A 511 13.29 19.39 -20.32
C LYS A 511 12.81 18.01 -19.97
N VAL A 512 12.32 17.24 -20.94
CA VAL A 512 12.09 15.80 -20.79
C VAL A 512 13.45 15.10 -20.70
N THR A 513 13.68 14.30 -19.64
CA THR A 513 14.92 13.56 -19.43
C THR A 513 14.68 12.20 -18.82
N ASP A 514 15.48 11.22 -19.22
CA ASP A 514 15.47 9.86 -18.67
C ASP A 514 16.42 9.65 -17.48
N ASN A 515 17.05 10.72 -16.99
CA ASN A 515 17.96 10.72 -15.86
C ASN A 515 19.13 9.71 -15.94
N SER A 516 19.43 9.20 -17.13
CA SER A 516 20.51 8.21 -17.36
C SER A 516 21.88 8.70 -16.92
N GLN A 517 22.13 10.02 -16.91
CA GLN A 517 23.39 10.61 -16.45
C GLN A 517 23.71 10.34 -14.96
N TYR A 518 22.70 10.00 -14.16
CA TYR A 518 22.86 9.74 -12.73
C TYR A 518 23.01 8.24 -12.39
N SER A 519 22.76 7.34 -13.32
CA SER A 519 22.71 5.88 -13.08
C SER A 519 23.98 5.19 -13.57
N SER A 520 24.81 4.63 -12.67
CA SER A 520 26.10 4.01 -12.97
C SER A 520 26.06 2.88 -14.01
N TRP A 521 24.93 2.23 -14.17
CA TRP A 521 24.69 1.16 -15.14
C TRP A 521 24.17 1.67 -16.50
N ALA A 522 23.82 2.95 -16.63
CA ALA A 522 23.32 3.52 -17.86
C ALA A 522 24.47 3.94 -18.80
N LYS A 523 24.22 3.83 -20.11
CA LYS A 523 25.23 4.16 -21.14
C LYS A 523 25.73 5.61 -21.07
N ASN A 524 24.86 6.54 -20.62
CA ASN A 524 25.14 7.97 -20.55
C ASN A 524 25.53 8.43 -19.14
N TYR A 525 25.97 7.50 -18.27
CA TYR A 525 26.38 7.83 -16.92
C TYR A 525 27.52 8.87 -16.89
N ASP A 526 27.35 9.89 -16.08
CA ASP A 526 28.36 10.94 -15.84
C ASP A 526 28.61 11.10 -14.34
N PRO A 527 29.74 10.63 -13.82
CA PRO A 527 30.10 10.78 -12.41
C PRO A 527 30.18 12.25 -11.94
N GLN A 528 30.36 13.21 -12.86
CA GLN A 528 30.37 14.63 -12.53
C GLN A 528 28.96 15.19 -12.36
N ALA A 529 27.97 14.61 -13.02
CA ALA A 529 26.57 14.97 -12.83
C ALA A 529 26.12 14.70 -11.39
N ILE A 530 26.45 13.52 -10.82
CA ILE A 530 26.14 13.18 -9.42
C ILE A 530 26.78 14.16 -8.43
N LYS A 531 28.05 14.56 -8.66
CA LYS A 531 28.72 15.49 -7.76
C LYS A 531 28.11 16.90 -7.75
N LYS A 532 27.40 17.28 -8.82
CA LYS A 532 26.74 18.57 -8.99
C LYS A 532 25.24 18.50 -8.68
N ALA A 533 24.70 17.29 -8.47
CA ALA A 533 23.29 17.11 -8.18
C ALA A 533 22.91 17.71 -6.81
N ASP A 534 21.67 18.15 -6.71
CA ASP A 534 21.06 18.63 -5.48
C ASP A 534 20.21 17.56 -4.76
N GLY A 535 20.18 16.34 -5.31
CA GLY A 535 19.37 15.25 -4.80
C GLY A 535 17.86 15.46 -4.98
N GLN A 536 17.43 16.32 -5.90
CA GLN A 536 16.01 16.61 -6.15
C GLN A 536 15.66 16.40 -7.63
N CYS A 537 14.38 16.05 -7.89
CA CYS A 537 13.80 15.91 -9.22
C CYS A 537 12.74 16.97 -9.47
N SER A 538 12.57 17.39 -10.75
CA SER A 538 11.63 18.45 -11.09
C SER A 538 10.17 18.00 -10.99
N SER A 539 9.30 18.83 -10.40
CA SER A 539 7.86 18.61 -10.24
C SER A 539 7.04 18.88 -11.50
N TYR A 540 7.68 19.24 -12.61
CA TYR A 540 7.02 19.36 -13.93
C TYR A 540 6.59 18.01 -14.51
N ASP A 541 6.93 16.87 -13.88
CA ASP A 541 6.63 15.50 -14.30
C ASP A 541 7.12 15.19 -15.73
N VAL A 542 8.35 15.57 -15.99
CA VAL A 542 9.06 15.36 -17.26
C VAL A 542 10.37 14.57 -17.08
N GLU A 543 10.62 14.09 -15.85
CA GLU A 543 11.79 13.28 -15.51
C GLU A 543 11.35 11.82 -15.23
N TYR A 544 12.06 10.85 -15.80
CA TYR A 544 11.79 9.43 -15.62
C TYR A 544 13.10 8.62 -15.64
N CYS A 545 13.04 7.36 -15.21
CA CYS A 545 14.20 6.48 -15.22
C CYS A 545 14.44 5.88 -16.61
N SER A 546 15.69 5.61 -16.97
CA SER A 546 16.11 5.19 -18.31
C SER A 546 15.50 3.86 -18.80
N TRP A 547 14.99 3.02 -17.91
CA TRP A 547 14.23 1.80 -18.26
C TRP A 547 12.74 2.05 -18.50
N SER A 548 12.23 3.22 -18.23
CA SER A 548 10.81 3.56 -18.15
C SER A 548 10.39 4.65 -19.14
N ASN A 549 9.31 5.35 -18.83
CA ASN A 549 8.66 6.36 -19.65
C ASN A 549 7.79 7.29 -18.78
N LEU A 550 7.19 8.32 -19.39
CA LEU A 550 6.20 9.15 -18.73
C LEU A 550 4.81 8.49 -18.74
N PRO A 551 3.89 8.87 -17.82
CA PRO A 551 2.51 8.36 -17.79
C PRO A 551 1.76 8.53 -19.11
N ASP A 552 2.04 9.61 -19.82
CA ASP A 552 1.47 9.95 -21.11
C ASP A 552 1.69 8.83 -22.16
N ASP A 553 2.82 8.11 -22.08
CA ASP A 553 3.10 6.97 -22.96
C ASP A 553 2.23 5.77 -22.63
N ASP A 554 2.07 5.44 -21.33
CA ASP A 554 1.23 4.34 -20.89
C ASP A 554 -0.24 4.57 -21.26
N TRP A 555 -0.71 5.80 -21.08
CA TRP A 555 -2.09 6.17 -21.40
C TRP A 555 -2.40 6.13 -22.90
N ARG A 556 -1.44 6.46 -23.79
CA ARG A 556 -1.63 6.26 -25.23
C ARG A 556 -1.98 4.80 -25.55
N TRP A 557 -1.21 3.86 -25.00
CA TRP A 557 -1.45 2.44 -25.20
C TRP A 557 -2.78 1.99 -24.60
N GLN A 558 -3.13 2.47 -23.43
CA GLN A 558 -4.39 2.11 -22.78
C GLN A 558 -5.61 2.70 -23.50
N ASP A 559 -5.53 3.96 -23.93
CA ASP A 559 -6.66 4.63 -24.61
C ASP A 559 -6.90 4.07 -26.01
N ASP A 560 -5.85 3.79 -26.73
CA ASP A 560 -5.93 3.45 -28.16
C ASP A 560 -5.99 1.93 -28.40
N MET A 561 -5.49 1.11 -27.45
CA MET A 561 -5.41 -0.34 -27.62
C MET A 561 -6.31 -1.07 -26.61
N PRO A 562 -7.40 -1.70 -27.09
CA PRO A 562 -8.34 -2.40 -26.19
C PRO A 562 -7.70 -3.60 -25.47
N TRP A 563 -6.67 -4.21 -26.04
CA TRP A 563 -5.94 -5.34 -25.47
C TRP A 563 -4.95 -4.98 -24.36
N VAL A 564 -4.69 -3.69 -24.06
CA VAL A 564 -4.02 -3.27 -22.83
C VAL A 564 -5.09 -3.15 -21.75
N ILE A 565 -5.10 -4.06 -20.77
CA ILE A 565 -6.20 -4.17 -19.80
C ILE A 565 -6.06 -3.29 -18.56
N GLY A 566 -5.02 -2.46 -18.49
CA GLY A 566 -4.77 -1.49 -17.43
C GLY A 566 -3.31 -1.43 -17.03
N GLU A 567 -3.05 -0.77 -15.90
CA GLU A 567 -1.72 -0.53 -15.37
C GLU A 567 -1.64 -0.57 -13.85
N PHE A 568 -0.40 -0.74 -13.34
CA PHE A 568 0.01 -0.47 -11.96
C PHE A 568 1.23 0.44 -11.97
N VAL A 569 1.04 1.70 -11.59
CA VAL A 569 2.07 2.74 -11.67
C VAL A 569 3.10 2.55 -10.57
N TRP A 570 4.37 2.70 -10.87
CA TRP A 570 5.47 2.75 -9.92
C TRP A 570 5.77 4.20 -9.49
N THR A 571 5.30 4.72 -8.29
CA THR A 571 4.47 4.11 -7.25
C THR A 571 3.40 5.09 -6.75
N GLY A 572 2.47 4.62 -5.91
CA GLY A 572 1.45 5.51 -5.32
C GLY A 572 2.04 6.52 -4.33
N PHE A 573 2.98 6.10 -3.50
CA PHE A 573 3.68 6.94 -2.52
C PHE A 573 5.19 6.73 -2.64
N ASP A 574 5.97 7.75 -2.29
CA ASP A 574 7.37 7.55 -1.98
C ASP A 574 7.48 6.60 -0.78
N TYR A 575 8.50 5.78 -0.77
CA TYR A 575 8.79 4.77 0.24
C TYR A 575 10.27 4.84 0.66
N LEU A 576 10.58 4.27 1.80
CA LEU A 576 11.95 4.22 2.30
C LEU A 576 12.82 3.27 1.45
N GLY A 577 13.97 3.75 1.04
CA GLY A 577 14.88 3.04 0.14
C GLY A 577 14.68 3.39 -1.34
N GLU A 578 15.44 2.72 -2.20
CA GLU A 578 15.48 2.90 -3.65
C GLU A 578 15.48 4.37 -4.12
N PRO A 579 16.48 5.18 -3.75
CA PRO A 579 16.50 6.62 -4.04
C PRO A 579 16.85 6.94 -5.51
N THR A 580 16.55 6.05 -6.44
CA THR A 580 16.81 6.25 -7.87
C THR A 580 16.08 7.52 -8.39
N PRO A 581 16.76 8.39 -9.16
CA PRO A 581 18.04 8.17 -9.87
C PRO A 581 19.30 8.45 -9.04
N TYR A 582 19.17 8.78 -7.77
CA TYR A 582 20.26 9.25 -6.90
C TYR A 582 20.90 8.13 -6.04
N ASP A 583 20.97 6.90 -6.55
CA ASP A 583 21.59 5.75 -5.85
C ASP A 583 23.05 6.00 -5.45
N GLU A 584 23.76 6.85 -6.20
CA GLU A 584 25.16 7.22 -5.94
C GLU A 584 25.29 8.56 -5.15
N TYR A 585 24.17 9.20 -4.84
CA TYR A 585 24.13 10.49 -4.14
C TYR A 585 23.82 10.29 -2.65
N TRP A 586 24.52 11.03 -1.80
CA TRP A 586 24.25 11.05 -0.37
C TRP A 586 24.15 12.49 0.16
N PRO A 587 23.15 12.84 1.00
CA PRO A 587 22.11 11.93 1.53
C PRO A 587 20.95 11.72 0.57
N SER A 588 20.46 10.47 0.47
CA SER A 588 19.22 10.11 -0.22
C SER A 588 18.67 8.83 0.41
N ARG A 589 17.49 8.90 1.06
CA ARG A 589 16.95 7.82 1.93
C ARG A 589 15.64 7.22 1.46
N SER A 590 14.98 7.84 0.51
CA SER A 590 13.66 7.41 0.02
C SER A 590 13.56 7.56 -1.48
N SER A 591 12.58 6.88 -2.06
CA SER A 591 12.29 6.96 -3.48
C SER A 591 11.78 8.36 -3.90
N TYR A 592 11.80 8.60 -5.23
CA TYR A 592 11.22 9.78 -5.90
C TYR A 592 10.03 9.40 -6.79
N PHE A 593 9.69 8.12 -6.84
CA PHE A 593 8.68 7.54 -7.75
C PHE A 593 7.25 7.89 -7.35
N GLY A 594 7.01 8.15 -6.07
CA GLY A 594 5.68 8.34 -5.53
C GLY A 594 4.86 9.42 -6.24
N ILE A 595 3.59 9.13 -6.50
CA ILE A 595 2.59 10.13 -6.88
C ILE A 595 2.33 11.10 -5.71
N CYS A 596 2.39 10.59 -4.48
CA CYS A 596 2.50 11.37 -3.25
C CYS A 596 3.91 11.23 -2.68
N ASP A 597 4.37 12.21 -1.91
CA ASP A 597 5.66 12.15 -1.21
C ASP A 597 5.64 11.20 0.01
N LEU A 598 6.78 11.04 0.68
CA LEU A 598 6.92 10.17 1.86
C LEU A 598 6.04 10.59 3.05
N ALA A 599 5.66 11.85 3.15
CA ALA A 599 4.70 12.36 4.14
C ALA A 599 3.23 12.08 3.75
N GLY A 600 3.00 11.55 2.55
CA GLY A 600 1.69 11.34 1.96
C GLY A 600 1.03 12.65 1.49
N LEU A 601 1.83 13.65 1.13
CA LEU A 601 1.34 14.88 0.49
C LEU A 601 1.36 14.71 -1.04
N PRO A 602 0.31 15.16 -1.74
CA PRO A 602 0.26 15.10 -3.21
C PRO A 602 1.41 15.87 -3.86
N LYS A 603 2.10 15.25 -4.83
CA LYS A 603 2.95 15.94 -5.79
C LYS A 603 2.09 16.48 -6.95
N ASP A 604 2.65 17.29 -7.85
CA ASP A 604 1.88 17.80 -9.00
C ASP A 604 1.31 16.65 -9.86
N ARG A 605 2.07 15.56 -10.00
CA ARG A 605 1.66 14.34 -10.70
C ARG A 605 0.39 13.69 -10.16
N TYR A 606 0.07 13.85 -8.88
CA TYR A 606 -1.20 13.40 -8.31
C TYR A 606 -2.39 14.00 -9.08
N TYR A 607 -2.33 15.29 -9.37
CA TYR A 607 -3.39 15.99 -10.10
C TYR A 607 -3.42 15.65 -11.60
N LEU A 608 -2.27 15.26 -12.17
CA LEU A 608 -2.21 14.73 -13.53
C LEU A 608 -2.98 13.39 -13.62
N TYR A 609 -2.70 12.45 -12.69
CA TYR A 609 -3.46 11.19 -12.59
C TYR A 609 -4.93 11.43 -12.24
N ARG A 610 -5.22 12.34 -11.31
CA ARG A 610 -6.60 12.67 -10.92
C ARG A 610 -7.40 13.20 -12.11
N SER A 611 -6.83 14.06 -12.94
CA SER A 611 -7.48 14.57 -14.16
C SER A 611 -7.80 13.48 -15.19
N LYS A 612 -7.05 12.38 -15.18
CA LYS A 612 -7.24 11.24 -16.08
C LYS A 612 -8.19 10.19 -15.50
N TRP A 613 -8.04 9.86 -14.23
CA TRP A 613 -8.67 8.70 -13.61
C TRP A 613 -9.96 9.00 -12.87
N ASN A 614 -10.05 10.13 -12.14
CA ASN A 614 -11.26 10.51 -11.44
C ASN A 614 -12.33 10.98 -12.46
N LYS A 615 -13.53 10.39 -12.39
CA LYS A 615 -14.67 10.73 -13.26
C LYS A 615 -15.83 11.34 -12.48
N ASP A 616 -15.73 11.36 -11.15
CA ASP A 616 -16.77 11.86 -10.26
C ASP A 616 -16.61 13.36 -10.01
N GLU A 617 -15.36 13.86 -10.05
CA GLU A 617 -15.04 15.25 -9.78
C GLU A 617 -14.04 15.80 -10.81
N HIS A 618 -14.27 17.03 -11.25
CA HIS A 618 -13.36 17.74 -12.14
C HIS A 618 -12.06 18.14 -11.43
N THR A 619 -10.99 18.19 -12.21
CA THR A 619 -9.67 18.61 -11.77
C THR A 619 -9.22 19.85 -12.52
N ILE A 620 -8.76 20.87 -11.79
CA ILE A 620 -8.08 22.05 -12.37
C ILE A 620 -6.88 22.33 -11.47
N HIS A 621 -5.68 22.00 -11.93
CA HIS A 621 -4.43 22.18 -11.20
C HIS A 621 -3.40 22.92 -12.02
N LEU A 622 -2.86 24.00 -11.46
CA LEU A 622 -1.81 24.80 -12.07
C LEU A 622 -0.46 24.52 -11.42
N LEU A 623 0.57 24.40 -12.23
CA LEU A 623 1.97 24.39 -11.81
C LEU A 623 2.82 25.25 -12.75
N PRO A 624 3.97 25.77 -12.27
CA PRO A 624 4.50 25.71 -10.89
C PRO A 624 3.74 26.66 -9.94
N HIS A 625 4.12 26.69 -8.66
CA HIS A 625 3.72 27.79 -7.78
C HIS A 625 4.12 29.16 -8.38
N TRP A 626 3.44 30.24 -7.99
CA TRP A 626 3.69 31.55 -8.58
C TRP A 626 4.37 32.52 -7.61
N THR A 627 5.36 32.03 -6.85
CA THR A 627 6.17 32.81 -5.92
C THR A 627 7.65 32.53 -6.18
N TRP A 628 8.32 33.47 -6.85
CA TRP A 628 9.74 33.38 -7.18
C TRP A 628 10.47 34.65 -6.74
N GLY A 629 11.80 34.57 -6.63
CA GLY A 629 12.65 35.73 -6.36
C GLY A 629 12.69 36.72 -7.52
N GLU A 630 13.17 37.93 -7.26
CA GLU A 630 13.35 38.98 -8.28
C GLU A 630 14.33 38.57 -9.39
N ASP A 631 15.25 37.65 -9.12
CA ASP A 631 16.17 37.04 -10.11
C ASP A 631 15.46 36.28 -11.25
N ARG A 632 14.24 35.82 -11.00
CA ARG A 632 13.44 35.16 -12.04
C ARG A 632 12.50 36.08 -12.78
N ARG A 633 12.40 37.36 -12.39
CA ARG A 633 11.47 38.29 -13.06
C ARG A 633 11.84 38.49 -14.53
N GLY A 634 10.88 38.28 -15.41
CA GLY A 634 11.05 38.29 -16.87
C GLY A 634 11.62 37.01 -17.49
N GLU A 635 12.08 36.06 -16.65
CA GLU A 635 12.58 34.76 -17.10
C GLU A 635 11.44 33.84 -17.54
N VAL A 636 11.73 32.99 -18.55
CA VAL A 636 10.77 32.00 -19.03
C VAL A 636 10.46 31.00 -17.91
N THR A 637 9.17 30.90 -17.56
CA THR A 637 8.63 30.03 -16.54
C THR A 637 7.41 29.32 -17.10
N PRO A 638 7.58 28.14 -17.74
CA PRO A 638 6.48 27.39 -18.33
C PRO A 638 5.36 27.14 -17.31
N VAL A 639 4.12 27.26 -17.76
CA VAL A 639 2.94 26.99 -16.93
C VAL A 639 2.19 25.80 -17.52
N TYR A 640 1.93 24.79 -16.68
CA TYR A 640 1.12 23.64 -17.06
C TYR A 640 -0.21 23.66 -16.30
N CYS A 641 -1.27 23.19 -16.95
CA CYS A 641 -2.54 22.92 -16.32
C CYS A 641 -2.89 21.44 -16.49
N TYR A 642 -3.08 20.75 -15.37
CA TYR A 642 -3.60 19.38 -15.34
C TYR A 642 -5.10 19.44 -15.10
N THR A 643 -5.88 19.03 -16.07
CA THR A 643 -7.34 19.12 -16.04
C THR A 643 -7.95 18.04 -16.93
N ASP A 644 -9.16 17.61 -16.62
CA ASP A 644 -9.97 16.73 -17.47
C ASP A 644 -10.65 17.49 -18.63
N TYR A 645 -10.73 18.82 -18.55
CA TYR A 645 -11.20 19.65 -19.67
C TYR A 645 -10.21 19.65 -20.83
N SER A 646 -10.74 19.80 -22.07
CA SER A 646 -9.93 19.77 -23.30
C SER A 646 -9.31 21.10 -23.67
N GLU A 647 -9.83 22.22 -23.13
CA GLU A 647 -9.46 23.58 -23.53
C GLU A 647 -9.36 24.52 -22.32
N ALA A 648 -8.35 25.39 -22.33
CA ALA A 648 -8.23 26.44 -21.32
C ALA A 648 -7.51 27.68 -21.83
N GLU A 649 -7.73 28.80 -21.15
CA GLU A 649 -7.03 30.06 -21.36
C GLU A 649 -6.32 30.50 -20.09
N LEU A 650 -5.05 30.86 -20.23
CA LEU A 650 -4.20 31.34 -19.13
C LEU A 650 -4.13 32.86 -19.10
N PHE A 651 -4.20 33.44 -17.92
CA PHE A 651 -4.07 34.88 -17.68
C PHE A 651 -2.97 35.15 -16.65
N LEU A 652 -2.10 36.10 -16.95
CA LEU A 652 -1.10 36.66 -16.02
C LEU A 652 -1.45 38.11 -15.76
N ASN A 653 -1.75 38.48 -14.51
CA ASN A 653 -2.16 39.84 -14.12
C ASN A 653 -3.30 40.38 -15.02
N GLY A 654 -4.27 39.54 -15.35
CA GLY A 654 -5.42 39.88 -16.22
C GLY A 654 -5.14 39.87 -17.71
N LYS A 655 -3.87 39.70 -18.13
CA LYS A 655 -3.50 39.63 -19.56
C LYS A 655 -3.47 38.19 -20.04
N SER A 656 -4.21 37.88 -21.11
CA SER A 656 -4.21 36.55 -21.73
C SER A 656 -2.83 36.13 -22.24
N GLN A 657 -2.46 34.90 -21.92
CA GLN A 657 -1.26 34.21 -22.41
C GLN A 657 -1.60 33.22 -23.51
N GLY A 658 -2.84 33.21 -23.95
CA GLY A 658 -3.38 32.37 -25.02
C GLY A 658 -4.37 31.31 -24.53
N ARG A 659 -5.31 31.00 -25.41
CA ARG A 659 -6.27 29.90 -25.24
C ARG A 659 -5.78 28.72 -26.08
N ILE A 660 -5.65 27.54 -25.46
CA ILE A 660 -5.08 26.35 -26.07
C ILE A 660 -5.96 25.13 -25.84
N LYS A 661 -5.83 24.13 -26.73
CA LYS A 661 -6.54 22.84 -26.63
C LYS A 661 -5.56 21.69 -26.55
N LYS A 662 -5.99 20.62 -25.89
CA LYS A 662 -5.29 19.33 -25.92
C LYS A 662 -5.28 18.79 -27.34
N VAL A 663 -4.19 18.14 -27.72
CA VAL A 663 -4.03 17.49 -29.02
C VAL A 663 -4.88 16.24 -29.09
N VAL A 664 -5.59 16.05 -30.21
CA VAL A 664 -6.29 14.81 -30.51
C VAL A 664 -5.43 14.02 -31.50
N GLU A 665 -4.95 12.86 -31.07
CA GLU A 665 -4.15 11.96 -31.92
C GLU A 665 -4.99 10.77 -32.38
N LYS A 666 -4.69 10.27 -33.57
CA LYS A 666 -5.23 8.98 -34.03
C LYS A 666 -4.22 7.86 -33.73
N PRO A 667 -4.71 6.66 -33.36
CA PRO A 667 -3.85 5.53 -33.00
C PRO A 667 -2.76 5.20 -34.04
N ASP A 668 -3.08 5.29 -35.33
CA ASP A 668 -2.15 4.97 -36.39
C ASP A 668 -1.13 6.08 -36.73
N GLU A 669 -1.36 7.31 -36.25
CA GLU A 669 -0.54 8.47 -36.59
C GLU A 669 0.67 8.59 -35.67
N TRP A 670 0.46 8.51 -34.35
CA TRP A 670 1.56 8.66 -33.40
C TRP A 670 2.59 7.50 -33.46
N ASN A 671 2.19 6.30 -33.87
CA ASN A 671 3.08 5.16 -34.04
C ASN A 671 3.99 5.25 -35.28
N LYS A 672 3.61 6.07 -36.26
CA LYS A 672 4.35 6.31 -37.50
C LYS A 672 5.16 7.61 -37.49
N ALA A 673 4.84 8.54 -36.60
CA ALA A 673 5.50 9.83 -36.51
C ALA A 673 6.98 9.70 -36.07
N GLY A 674 7.80 10.63 -36.48
CA GLY A 674 9.19 10.74 -36.06
C GLY A 674 9.29 11.04 -34.56
N LYS A 675 10.40 10.64 -33.92
CA LYS A 675 10.61 10.75 -32.46
C LYS A 675 10.31 12.15 -31.89
N ALA A 676 10.74 13.22 -32.56
CA ALA A 676 10.51 14.59 -32.11
C ALA A 676 9.03 15.00 -32.14
N GLU A 677 8.29 14.58 -33.18
CA GLU A 677 6.84 14.84 -33.29
C GLU A 677 6.07 14.02 -32.25
N GLN A 678 6.43 12.74 -32.06
CA GLN A 678 5.85 11.92 -31.00
C GLN A 678 6.07 12.53 -29.61
N GLU A 679 7.23 13.10 -29.34
CA GLU A 679 7.55 13.71 -28.05
C GLU A 679 6.72 14.99 -27.80
N LYS A 680 6.49 15.80 -28.84
CA LYS A 680 5.68 17.01 -28.76
C LYS A 680 4.19 16.70 -28.53
N THR A 681 3.59 15.85 -29.34
CA THR A 681 2.16 15.53 -29.29
C THR A 681 1.78 14.71 -28.09
N ARG A 682 2.69 13.84 -27.60
CA ARG A 682 2.52 13.00 -26.43
C ARG A 682 2.09 13.77 -25.17
N LEU A 683 2.82 14.82 -24.81
CA LEU A 683 2.51 15.63 -23.64
C LEU A 683 1.25 16.48 -23.84
N ASP A 684 1.08 17.06 -25.00
CA ASP A 684 -0.07 17.96 -25.29
C ASP A 684 -1.40 17.21 -25.44
N ARG A 685 -1.40 15.89 -25.56
CA ARG A 685 -2.61 15.06 -25.52
C ARG A 685 -3.26 15.03 -24.13
N TYR A 686 -2.45 15.10 -23.07
CA TYR A 686 -2.93 14.94 -21.68
C TYR A 686 -2.77 16.20 -20.84
N ARG A 687 -1.93 17.16 -21.27
CA ARG A 687 -1.56 18.36 -20.53
C ARG A 687 -1.83 19.61 -21.37
N LEU A 688 -2.27 20.69 -20.71
CA LEU A 688 -2.30 22.03 -21.33
C LEU A 688 -1.05 22.78 -20.90
N ARG A 689 -0.20 23.23 -21.86
CA ARG A 689 1.14 23.77 -21.59
C ARG A 689 1.37 25.11 -22.28
N TRP A 690 1.68 26.15 -21.51
CA TRP A 690 2.15 27.46 -21.98
C TRP A 690 3.65 27.55 -21.72
N ASN A 691 4.49 27.27 -22.71
CA ASN A 691 5.93 27.08 -22.53
C ASN A 691 6.72 28.37 -22.51
N GLU A 692 6.14 29.52 -22.93
CA GLU A 692 6.85 30.78 -23.11
C GLU A 692 6.39 31.88 -22.12
N VAL A 693 5.68 31.50 -21.06
CA VAL A 693 5.24 32.48 -20.06
C VAL A 693 6.45 33.04 -19.34
N ARG A 694 6.51 34.37 -19.21
CA ARG A 694 7.55 35.04 -18.45
C ARG A 694 7.03 35.41 -17.08
N TYR A 695 7.80 35.08 -16.05
CA TYR A 695 7.39 35.35 -14.67
C TYR A 695 7.27 36.86 -14.41
N GLU A 696 6.12 37.28 -13.92
CA GLU A 696 5.86 38.55 -13.26
C GLU A 696 5.09 38.28 -11.96
N PRO A 697 5.46 38.89 -10.83
CA PRO A 697 4.70 38.73 -9.60
C PRO A 697 3.23 39.16 -9.76
N GLY A 698 2.34 38.50 -9.03
CA GLY A 698 0.92 38.84 -9.05
C GLY A 698 0.00 37.65 -9.12
N GLU A 699 -0.96 37.67 -10.05
CA GLU A 699 -1.99 36.65 -10.18
C GLU A 699 -1.83 35.86 -11.49
N LEU A 700 -1.73 34.55 -11.35
CA LEU A 700 -1.78 33.59 -12.44
C LEU A 700 -3.11 32.85 -12.37
N LYS A 701 -3.95 32.98 -13.41
CA LYS A 701 -5.28 32.39 -13.47
C LYS A 701 -5.50 31.58 -14.75
N VAL A 702 -6.01 30.38 -14.61
CA VAL A 702 -6.52 29.58 -15.74
C VAL A 702 -8.04 29.51 -15.70
N VAL A 703 -8.67 29.65 -16.87
CA VAL A 703 -10.09 29.42 -17.11
C VAL A 703 -10.23 28.23 -18.04
N VAL A 704 -10.98 27.22 -17.62
CA VAL A 704 -11.25 26.02 -18.42
C VAL A 704 -12.62 26.12 -19.08
N TYR A 705 -12.77 25.48 -20.25
CA TYR A 705 -13.96 25.55 -21.07
C TYR A 705 -14.51 24.14 -21.33
N ASP A 706 -15.85 24.05 -21.36
CA ASP A 706 -16.57 22.84 -21.74
C ASP A 706 -16.52 22.58 -23.26
N GLU A 707 -17.17 21.51 -23.70
CA GLU A 707 -17.24 21.12 -25.12
C GLU A 707 -17.96 22.17 -25.99
N ASN A 708 -18.80 23.01 -25.41
CA ASN A 708 -19.51 24.09 -26.07
C ASN A 708 -18.71 25.41 -26.09
N GLY A 709 -17.51 25.42 -25.55
CA GLY A 709 -16.65 26.59 -25.41
C GLY A 709 -17.09 27.58 -24.35
N GLN A 710 -17.99 27.16 -23.41
CA GLN A 710 -18.43 27.96 -22.31
C GLN A 710 -17.51 27.76 -21.08
N LYS A 711 -17.34 28.82 -20.30
CA LYS A 711 -16.56 28.73 -19.05
C LYS A 711 -17.14 27.69 -18.11
N ALA A 712 -16.33 26.69 -17.77
CA ALA A 712 -16.71 25.58 -16.89
C ALA A 712 -16.08 25.67 -15.49
N GLY A 713 -14.94 26.39 -15.37
CA GLY A 713 -14.27 26.56 -14.07
C GLY A 713 -13.03 27.45 -14.18
N GLU A 714 -12.41 27.72 -13.03
CA GLU A 714 -11.15 28.47 -12.98
C GLU A 714 -10.30 28.08 -11.76
N LYS A 715 -9.01 28.33 -11.86
CA LYS A 715 -8.04 28.21 -10.77
C LYS A 715 -7.12 29.40 -10.77
N THR A 716 -6.84 29.94 -9.58
CA THR A 716 -5.93 31.09 -9.41
C THR A 716 -4.80 30.74 -8.44
N LEU A 717 -3.58 31.07 -8.83
CA LEU A 717 -2.39 31.13 -7.98
C LEU A 717 -1.99 32.58 -7.80
N LYS A 718 -1.42 32.92 -6.62
CA LYS A 718 -0.94 34.26 -6.32
C LYS A 718 0.49 34.20 -5.81
N THR A 719 1.27 35.22 -6.12
CA THR A 719 2.57 35.41 -5.48
C THR A 719 2.34 35.64 -3.99
N ALA A 720 2.99 34.86 -3.17
CA ALA A 720 2.86 34.93 -1.72
C ALA A 720 3.50 36.23 -1.17
N GLY A 721 2.88 36.77 -0.15
CA GLY A 721 3.43 37.84 0.66
C GLY A 721 4.47 37.32 1.68
N LYS A 722 4.77 38.12 2.70
CA LYS A 722 5.70 37.72 3.79
C LYS A 722 5.07 36.61 4.63
N PRO A 723 5.83 35.58 5.08
CA PRO A 723 5.36 34.56 6.01
C PRO A 723 4.76 35.18 7.27
N ARG A 724 3.55 34.71 7.68
CA ARG A 724 2.80 35.30 8.78
C ARG A 724 2.07 34.33 9.68
N GLN A 725 1.77 33.13 9.22
CA GLN A 725 0.98 32.18 10.00
C GLN A 725 1.29 30.73 9.67
N LEU A 726 1.13 29.88 10.69
CA LEU A 726 1.11 28.44 10.53
C LEU A 726 -0.34 28.00 10.34
N LYS A 727 -0.63 27.26 9.28
CA LYS A 727 -1.94 26.65 9.02
C LYS A 727 -1.87 25.17 9.36
N LEU A 728 -2.84 24.67 10.12
CA LEU A 728 -2.95 23.27 10.53
C LEU A 728 -4.20 22.65 9.91
N ASP A 729 -4.02 21.68 9.02
CA ASP A 729 -5.12 20.92 8.41
C ASP A 729 -5.10 19.48 8.99
N VAL A 730 -6.12 19.10 9.75
CA VAL A 730 -6.22 17.82 10.45
C VAL A 730 -6.96 16.78 9.58
N TRP A 731 -6.42 15.59 9.49
CA TRP A 731 -7.09 14.41 8.96
C TRP A 731 -7.22 13.33 10.05
N THR A 732 -8.40 12.70 10.14
CA THR A 732 -8.67 11.51 10.97
C THR A 732 -9.47 10.50 10.15
N GLN A 733 -9.44 9.22 10.53
CA GLN A 733 -10.23 8.19 9.83
C GLN A 733 -11.74 8.35 10.02
N LEU A 734 -12.16 8.95 11.12
CA LEU A 734 -13.54 9.16 11.49
C LEU A 734 -13.95 10.59 11.14
N THR A 735 -14.55 10.76 9.97
CA THR A 735 -15.19 11.99 9.51
C THR A 735 -16.52 11.62 8.85
N ASP A 736 -17.48 12.49 8.97
CA ASP A 736 -18.84 12.34 8.43
C ASP A 736 -18.94 12.52 6.91
N GLY A 737 -18.17 11.76 6.13
CA GLY A 737 -18.31 11.67 4.66
C GLY A 737 -17.78 12.85 3.84
N SER A 738 -17.03 13.79 4.45
CA SER A 738 -16.37 14.88 3.70
C SER A 738 -15.15 14.40 2.93
N PRO A 739 -14.86 14.95 1.72
CA PRO A 739 -13.66 14.64 0.96
C PRO A 739 -12.37 14.88 1.77
N LEU A 740 -11.33 14.07 1.53
CA LEU A 740 -10.04 14.07 2.23
C LEU A 740 -9.34 15.42 2.34
N LEU A 741 -9.66 16.34 1.44
CA LEU A 741 -9.08 17.67 1.33
C LEU A 741 -10.04 18.79 1.75
N SER A 742 -11.23 18.48 2.28
CA SER A 742 -12.22 19.48 2.64
C SER A 742 -11.92 20.18 3.96
N LYS A 743 -12.04 21.48 3.90
CA LYS A 743 -11.81 22.46 4.97
C LYS A 743 -12.92 22.40 6.02
N GLY A 744 -12.59 22.13 7.29
CA GLY A 744 -13.50 22.33 8.42
C GLY A 744 -13.20 21.42 9.61
N VAL A 745 -13.08 22.00 10.79
CA VAL A 745 -12.85 21.33 12.09
C VAL A 745 -14.17 20.87 12.71
N GLY A 746 -15.13 20.42 11.93
CA GLY A 746 -16.39 19.89 12.48
C GLY A 746 -16.32 18.36 12.64
N ASP A 747 -16.64 17.85 13.83
CA ASP A 747 -16.89 16.43 14.18
C ASP A 747 -15.78 15.40 13.90
N ARG A 748 -14.53 15.81 13.77
CA ARG A 748 -13.36 14.92 13.69
C ARG A 748 -12.96 14.49 15.09
N PHE A 749 -12.77 13.19 15.27
CA PHE A 749 -12.31 12.66 16.54
C PHE A 749 -11.43 11.43 16.33
N LEU A 750 -10.67 11.07 17.36
CA LEU A 750 -9.90 9.84 17.46
C LEU A 750 -10.61 8.86 18.38
N GLN A 751 -10.47 7.56 18.12
CA GLN A 751 -10.88 6.51 19.04
C GLN A 751 -9.90 6.41 20.20
N ALA A 752 -10.44 6.27 21.45
CA ALA A 752 -9.63 6.11 22.65
C ALA A 752 -9.10 4.68 22.79
N ASP A 753 -8.45 4.14 21.73
CA ASP A 753 -7.95 2.75 21.66
C ASP A 753 -6.43 2.64 21.82
N GLY A 754 -5.73 3.78 21.91
CA GLY A 754 -4.28 3.82 22.02
C GLY A 754 -3.53 3.58 20.69
N THR A 755 -4.24 3.43 19.56
CA THR A 755 -3.65 3.12 18.24
C THR A 755 -4.10 4.05 17.14
N ASP A 756 -5.25 4.72 17.29
CA ASP A 756 -5.79 5.62 16.27
C ASP A 756 -4.93 6.86 16.08
N LEU A 757 -4.82 7.33 14.84
CA LEU A 757 -3.91 8.40 14.44
C LEU A 757 -4.63 9.58 13.78
N ALA A 758 -4.17 10.79 14.11
CA ALA A 758 -4.44 11.97 13.31
C ALA A 758 -3.18 12.41 12.56
N PHE A 759 -3.37 12.83 11.32
CA PHE A 759 -2.33 13.39 10.45
C PHE A 759 -2.58 14.89 10.30
N VAL A 760 -1.65 15.72 10.74
CA VAL A 760 -1.79 17.17 10.72
C VAL A 760 -0.81 17.76 9.74
N THR A 761 -1.32 18.23 8.60
CA THR A 761 -0.52 18.99 7.64
C THR A 761 -0.27 20.39 8.18
N VAL A 762 1.00 20.73 8.32
CA VAL A 762 1.45 22.07 8.74
C VAL A 762 1.96 22.80 7.52
N SER A 763 1.43 24.00 7.26
CA SER A 763 1.84 24.85 6.14
C SER A 763 2.23 26.23 6.66
N LEU A 764 3.35 26.77 6.21
CA LEU A 764 3.70 28.18 6.44
C LEU A 764 3.09 29.03 5.33
N THR A 765 2.31 30.04 5.70
CA THR A 765 1.55 30.86 4.74
C THR A 765 1.73 32.34 5.02
N ASP A 766 1.41 33.17 4.03
CA ASP A 766 1.24 34.60 4.20
C ASP A 766 -0.08 34.95 4.92
N ARG A 767 -0.40 36.22 5.05
CA ARG A 767 -1.62 36.70 5.72
C ARG A 767 -2.92 36.29 4.97
N GLN A 768 -2.83 36.06 3.67
CA GLN A 768 -3.94 35.65 2.80
C GLN A 768 -4.12 34.11 2.75
N GLY A 769 -3.23 33.38 3.40
CA GLY A 769 -3.24 31.91 3.38
C GLY A 769 -2.50 31.32 2.17
N THR A 770 -1.76 32.11 1.40
CA THR A 770 -0.93 31.61 0.30
C THR A 770 0.30 30.92 0.85
N LEU A 771 0.59 29.72 0.37
CA LEU A 771 1.75 28.93 0.77
C LEU A 771 3.05 29.66 0.46
N ILE A 772 4.01 29.59 1.37
CA ILE A 772 5.40 30.05 1.15
C ILE A 772 6.21 28.86 0.63
N PRO A 773 6.38 28.71 -0.69
CA PRO A 773 6.83 27.45 -1.30
C PRO A 773 8.33 27.17 -1.14
N ASP A 774 9.14 28.12 -0.70
CA ASP A 774 10.57 28.00 -0.44
C ASP A 774 10.92 27.91 1.05
N ALA A 775 9.91 27.89 1.94
CA ALA A 775 10.14 27.85 3.37
C ALA A 775 10.74 26.52 3.84
N GLN A 776 11.82 26.64 4.64
CA GLN A 776 12.56 25.54 5.27
C GLN A 776 12.73 25.76 6.78
N ASP A 777 11.83 26.50 7.40
CA ASP A 777 11.87 26.84 8.82
C ASP A 777 11.83 25.58 9.69
N GLN A 778 12.64 25.57 10.77
CA GLN A 778 12.65 24.49 11.77
C GLN A 778 11.46 24.66 12.71
N LEU A 779 10.56 23.68 12.72
CA LEU A 779 9.40 23.65 13.59
C LEU A 779 9.61 22.73 14.81
N ALA A 780 8.93 23.04 15.91
CA ALA A 780 8.87 22.20 17.11
C ALA A 780 7.42 21.85 17.43
N PHE A 781 7.22 20.63 17.95
CA PHE A 781 5.90 20.04 18.20
C PHE A 781 5.78 19.63 19.67
N GLU A 782 4.68 20.01 20.30
CA GLU A 782 4.34 19.65 21.67
C GLU A 782 2.94 19.05 21.67
N VAL A 783 2.79 17.86 22.24
CA VAL A 783 1.51 17.17 22.39
C VAL A 783 1.19 17.01 23.87
N SER A 784 -0.06 17.33 24.23
CA SER A 784 -0.54 17.19 25.61
C SER A 784 -1.99 16.68 25.62
N GLY A 785 -2.48 16.30 26.83
CA GLY A 785 -3.82 15.79 27.02
C GLY A 785 -3.96 14.31 26.65
N ALA A 786 -5.05 13.93 25.93
CA ALA A 786 -5.41 12.55 25.66
C ALA A 786 -4.68 11.97 24.43
N GLY A 787 -3.33 12.10 24.37
CA GLY A 787 -2.56 11.51 23.28
C GLY A 787 -1.07 11.85 23.35
N THR A 788 -0.31 11.35 22.35
CA THR A 788 1.13 11.48 22.27
C THR A 788 1.59 11.88 20.86
N PHE A 789 2.78 12.47 20.75
CA PHE A 789 3.49 12.64 19.49
C PHE A 789 3.93 11.25 18.97
N ARG A 790 3.67 10.97 17.69
CA ARG A 790 4.04 9.68 17.08
C ARG A 790 5.19 9.80 16.09
N ALA A 791 5.07 10.71 15.12
CA ALA A 791 6.08 10.92 14.08
C ALA A 791 5.88 12.27 13.37
N VAL A 792 6.87 12.67 12.58
CA VAL A 792 6.82 13.82 11.67
C VAL A 792 7.59 13.52 10.39
N CYS A 793 7.10 14.02 9.24
CA CYS A 793 7.77 13.88 7.95
C CYS A 793 7.53 15.12 7.08
N ASN A 794 8.56 15.58 6.41
CA ASN A 794 8.48 16.71 5.47
C ASN A 794 8.41 16.28 3.98
N GLY A 795 8.69 15.01 3.68
CA GLY A 795 8.69 14.46 2.31
C GLY A 795 10.00 14.70 1.54
N ASP A 796 11.02 15.31 2.15
CA ASP A 796 12.33 15.49 1.52
C ASP A 796 13.15 14.21 1.57
N ALA A 797 13.47 13.63 0.41
CA ALA A 797 14.28 12.42 0.29
C ALA A 797 15.72 12.59 0.79
N THR A 798 16.23 13.85 0.82
CA THR A 798 17.60 14.16 1.27
C THR A 798 17.70 14.48 2.76
N SER A 799 16.57 14.62 3.46
CA SER A 799 16.57 14.91 4.90
C SER A 799 17.01 13.70 5.72
N LEU A 800 17.91 13.88 6.68
CA LEU A 800 18.33 12.85 7.65
C LEU A 800 17.74 13.09 9.06
N GLU A 801 16.78 14.03 9.18
CA GLU A 801 16.10 14.26 10.45
C GLU A 801 15.26 13.04 10.84
N PRO A 802 15.41 12.52 12.09
CA PRO A 802 14.64 11.37 12.55
C PRO A 802 13.13 11.67 12.62
N PHE A 803 12.30 10.73 12.20
CA PHE A 803 10.84 10.91 12.20
C PHE A 803 10.24 10.97 13.61
N THR A 804 10.89 10.35 14.59
CA THR A 804 10.38 10.25 15.97
C THR A 804 10.84 11.41 16.88
N THR A 805 11.59 12.37 16.35
CA THR A 805 11.97 13.58 17.08
C THR A 805 10.90 14.66 16.89
N PRO A 806 10.42 15.35 17.96
CA PRO A 806 9.35 16.33 17.85
C PRO A 806 9.82 17.70 17.30
N THR A 807 10.72 17.65 16.31
CA THR A 807 11.19 18.81 15.54
C THR A 807 11.51 18.39 14.13
N MET A 808 11.23 19.22 13.14
CA MET A 808 11.62 18.98 11.74
C MET A 808 11.56 20.28 10.93
N LYS A 809 12.42 20.41 9.92
CA LYS A 809 12.34 21.49 8.92
C LYS A 809 11.15 21.28 7.98
N LEU A 810 10.53 22.38 7.59
CA LEU A 810 9.62 22.38 6.45
C LEU A 810 10.37 21.99 5.17
N PHE A 811 9.69 21.31 4.26
CA PHE A 811 10.14 21.12 2.90
C PHE A 811 9.13 21.76 1.95
N ASN A 812 9.60 22.78 1.24
CA ASN A 812 8.76 23.58 0.35
C ASN A 812 7.46 24.06 1.03
N GLY A 813 7.64 24.59 2.25
CA GLY A 813 6.59 25.23 3.03
C GLY A 813 5.68 24.28 3.82
N GLN A 814 5.87 22.96 3.77
CA GLN A 814 4.95 21.99 4.39
C GLN A 814 5.67 20.81 5.04
N LEU A 815 4.97 20.19 6.01
CA LEU A 815 5.27 18.87 6.59
C LEU A 815 4.00 18.26 7.18
N VAL A 816 4.06 16.99 7.60
CA VAL A 816 2.96 16.29 8.29
C VAL A 816 3.42 15.83 9.67
N VAL A 817 2.67 16.19 10.71
CA VAL A 817 2.82 15.69 12.08
C VAL A 817 1.78 14.58 12.32
N ILE A 818 2.21 13.48 12.90
CA ILE A 818 1.32 12.36 13.27
C ILE A 818 1.22 12.31 14.79
N VAL A 819 0.00 12.34 15.29
CA VAL A 819 -0.31 12.21 16.72
C VAL A 819 -1.19 10.98 16.95
N GLN A 820 -0.99 10.32 18.10
CA GLN A 820 -1.64 9.06 18.46
C GLN A 820 -2.57 9.25 19.66
N ALA A 821 -3.78 8.70 19.60
CA ALA A 821 -4.75 8.72 20.69
C ALA A 821 -4.25 7.97 21.94
N ALA A 822 -4.66 8.43 23.11
CA ALA A 822 -4.54 7.68 24.35
C ALA A 822 -5.62 6.57 24.44
N LYS A 823 -5.49 5.67 25.45
CA LYS A 823 -6.50 4.65 25.76
C LYS A 823 -7.67 5.16 26.63
N HIS A 824 -7.77 6.48 26.82
CA HIS A 824 -8.83 7.12 27.58
C HIS A 824 -9.40 8.33 26.83
N PRO A 825 -10.69 8.61 26.92
CA PRO A 825 -11.30 9.79 26.34
C PRO A 825 -10.73 11.09 26.89
N GLY A 826 -10.81 12.17 26.08
CA GLY A 826 -10.34 13.50 26.45
C GLY A 826 -10.11 14.37 25.22
N THR A 827 -9.25 15.37 25.36
CA THR A 827 -8.81 16.26 24.26
C THR A 827 -7.30 16.14 24.09
N LEU A 828 -6.88 15.77 22.88
CA LEU A 828 -5.49 15.84 22.46
C LEU A 828 -5.21 17.26 21.93
N LYS A 829 -4.14 17.89 22.38
CA LYS A 829 -3.70 19.21 21.95
C LYS A 829 -2.34 19.11 21.28
N LEU A 830 -2.25 19.53 20.02
CA LEU A 830 -1.00 19.68 19.28
C LEU A 830 -0.65 21.16 19.17
N THR A 831 0.49 21.56 19.70
CA THR A 831 1.06 22.89 19.55
C THR A 831 2.26 22.84 18.59
N VAL A 832 2.24 23.70 17.58
CA VAL A 832 3.32 23.86 16.59
C VAL A 832 3.95 25.24 16.78
N THR A 833 5.28 25.28 16.88
CA THR A 833 6.03 26.51 17.13
C THR A 833 7.15 26.67 16.10
N ASP A 834 7.18 27.84 15.44
CA ASP A 834 8.30 28.36 14.70
C ASP A 834 9.02 29.43 15.57
N LYS A 835 10.16 29.04 16.13
CA LYS A 835 10.93 29.95 17.02
C LYS A 835 11.59 31.10 16.26
N GLN A 836 12.00 30.87 15.01
CA GLN A 836 12.68 31.84 14.16
C GLN A 836 11.77 33.03 13.84
N ARG A 837 10.51 32.74 13.47
CA ARG A 837 9.51 33.73 13.11
C ARG A 837 8.61 34.15 14.30
N LYS A 838 8.77 33.50 15.46
CA LYS A 838 7.92 33.70 16.65
C LYS A 838 6.44 33.40 16.35
N LEU A 839 6.17 32.40 15.53
CA LEU A 839 4.82 31.96 15.24
C LEU A 839 4.47 30.72 16.10
N LYS A 840 3.24 30.66 16.56
CA LYS A 840 2.72 29.57 17.35
C LYS A 840 1.26 29.32 16.97
N GLN A 841 0.92 28.05 16.72
CA GLN A 841 -0.44 27.62 16.43
C GLN A 841 -0.77 26.34 17.19
N MET A 842 -2.03 26.18 17.58
CA MET A 842 -2.51 25.01 18.29
C MET A 842 -3.77 24.47 17.63
N VAL A 843 -3.93 23.14 17.68
CA VAL A 843 -5.19 22.46 17.31
C VAL A 843 -5.58 21.48 18.42
N GLU A 844 -6.88 21.38 18.68
CA GLU A 844 -7.47 20.43 19.61
C GLU A 844 -8.21 19.35 18.82
N ILE A 845 -8.01 18.08 19.21
CA ILE A 845 -8.63 16.92 18.58
C ILE A 845 -9.32 16.12 19.68
N PRO A 846 -10.65 15.94 19.62
CA PRO A 846 -11.38 15.11 20.57
C PRO A 846 -10.93 13.65 20.47
N VAL A 847 -10.83 12.97 21.61
CA VAL A 847 -10.59 11.51 21.74
C VAL A 847 -11.80 10.94 22.47
N LYS A 848 -12.52 10.02 21.82
CA LYS A 848 -13.82 9.48 22.30
C LYS A 848 -13.79 7.96 22.51
#